data_e250b4ee7eb6c45dc59a573144340c32
#
_entry.id   e250b4ee7eb6c45dc59a573144340c32
#
_cell.length_a   1.000
_cell.length_b   1.000
_cell.length_c   1.000
_cell.angle_alpha   90.00
_cell.angle_beta   90.00
_cell.angle_gamma   90.00
#
_symmetry.space_group_name_H-M   'P 1'
#
loop_
_entity.id
_entity.type
_entity.pdbx_description
1 polymer ?
#
loop_
_entity_poly.entity_id
_entity_poly.type
_entity_poly.pdbx_seq_one_letter_code
_entity_poly.pdbx_strand_id
1 'polypeptide(L)'
;MKNDNAGSVKMAKLSRCIRLALTGFGASALSMSALAQAAGDDAVRRDEATRNSDDDVMVVDEVVVTGVRSSLQSSQALKRDSDVFVDAVTANDIGSLPDRSITEVLQRVPGVSISRFAGADDPDHFSVEGSGTVVRGIGFVRSEINGRDVFSADAGQALGFQNVSPELMQSVQVFKNQSADLIEGGIGGTVNLVTRKPFDQKEGGLSFSTESNYSDFKERWSPTLSALWSDRWALSDGSEFGAMVAGAYSELNSRADGTLVADWLDRDGTGQFTPSGGGIRTQNFDRQRSGVSAALQWASADDRIEATTQFFHSAYDNAWNEFAIEPSIDDGPGIIPLDGTSFQFGAGGLFESGIITENVGWRSNDAALPLNGVRNLALRRQRLEEPVTNEYSLNVQYAPTDRIRTQFDVQHVRSKAEVADYTVHNAFFADTQLDVTGDVPQVTLLSPTDTAEGYVQSEEAFYTRSIMDHLQDNEGDETAVRGDLEFDFSGDSWAKSVRFGGRYAERDQTVRYSTFNWGNMSATWNDPLRISEANAPEGLYAQHNFENYQRGEAPDVNGAYFYAGEFNAQALRDLAALTTVSSWIPLEDRAGVVPGTPFLPGEINVAQQETTAAYVRFDFGGDFSNGMSLDGNVGVRYVSTDQRADGGINFPSVQQFLDNDPDLTARCTPQTLGDATPGFCSLDPATQVAYLNWADGASTTINDAYDYDNVLPSLNMKLGLNDDMLIRFGLSRAISRPDFGLLKSFFTINFGQDDPVTGEFLGPTANTAEVRLDPIVANQVDLSYEWYFSDVGSLTVTGFFKELEDYIVPSTSVREFTTNGETFAVSVNGVGNSDETGRVRGVELAYQQTFDQLPGLWRHLGVQANATFISSSGVPNIGANNTSADGTSTAPNFDVSQLGLPGLSDRTYNLVTFWENDTVSARLAYNYRSDFTLTVRDVIFPFTPIVHASTSQLDGSIFYKFTDQLELGLQGVNLLDEVIETRAVLDANGTQAPRSFFRNDRRYALILRGRW
;
A
#
# COMPACT_ATOMS: atom_id res chain seq x y z
N MET A 1 25.61 0.32 27.64
CA MET A 1 26.36 1.53 27.24
C MET A 1 26.69 1.42 25.77
N LYS A 2 25.69 1.50 24.87
CA LYS A 2 25.85 1.59 23.41
C LYS A 2 24.56 2.17 22.81
N ASN A 3 24.13 3.33 23.26
CA ASN A 3 22.92 4.00 22.73
C ASN A 3 23.20 5.42 22.18
N ASP A 4 24.45 5.84 22.08
CA ASP A 4 24.76 7.23 21.70
C ASP A 4 25.05 7.43 20.19
N ASN A 5 25.22 6.34 19.41
CA ASN A 5 25.50 6.47 17.97
C ASN A 5 24.26 6.67 17.10
N ALA A 6 23.09 6.21 17.52
CA ALA A 6 21.86 6.38 16.74
C ALA A 6 21.40 7.85 16.65
N GLY A 7 21.62 8.63 17.72
CA GLY A 7 21.26 10.06 17.74
C GLY A 7 22.12 10.93 16.81
N SER A 8 23.40 10.61 16.63
CA SER A 8 24.30 11.38 15.78
C SER A 8 24.07 11.13 14.27
N VAL A 9 23.65 9.92 13.91
CA VAL A 9 23.27 9.59 12.52
C VAL A 9 21.93 10.24 12.15
N LYS A 10 20.99 10.30 13.12
CA LYS A 10 19.69 10.97 12.94
C LYS A 10 19.82 12.47 12.65
N MET A 11 20.66 13.18 13.41
CA MET A 11 20.94 14.61 13.16
C MET A 11 21.70 14.85 11.84
N ALA A 12 22.54 13.92 11.42
CA ALA A 12 23.25 14.03 10.15
C ALA A 12 22.33 13.87 8.92
N LYS A 13 21.31 12.99 8.98
CA LYS A 13 20.30 12.85 7.92
C LYS A 13 19.44 14.11 7.78
N LEU A 14 18.94 14.67 8.90
CA LEU A 14 18.19 15.93 8.87
C LEU A 14 19.02 17.11 8.30
N SER A 15 20.31 17.21 8.70
CA SER A 15 21.24 18.20 8.15
C SER A 15 21.51 18.00 6.65
N ARG A 16 21.41 16.77 6.16
CA ARG A 16 21.61 16.45 4.73
C ARG A 16 20.40 16.84 3.88
N CYS A 17 19.17 16.60 4.36
CA CYS A 17 17.94 17.05 3.70
C CYS A 17 17.86 18.58 3.61
N ILE A 18 18.19 19.30 4.70
CA ILE A 18 18.23 20.76 4.70
C ILE A 18 19.32 21.29 3.77
N ARG A 19 20.48 20.62 3.69
CA ARG A 19 21.57 21.02 2.74
C ARG A 19 21.20 20.74 1.28
N LEU A 20 20.48 19.66 0.96
CA LEU A 20 20.03 19.37 -0.40
C LEU A 20 18.99 20.39 -0.87
N ALA A 21 18.04 20.78 -0.01
CA ALA A 21 17.09 21.84 -0.30
C ALA A 21 17.82 23.20 -0.56
N LEU A 22 18.80 23.54 0.26
CA LEU A 22 19.57 24.77 0.13
C LEU A 22 20.52 24.77 -1.09
N THR A 23 21.04 23.62 -1.54
CA THR A 23 21.92 23.53 -2.71
C THR A 23 21.16 23.52 -4.04
N GLY A 24 19.93 22.95 -4.09
CA GLY A 24 19.06 23.01 -5.27
C GLY A 24 18.61 24.46 -5.60
N PHE A 25 18.32 25.26 -4.58
CA PHE A 25 17.95 26.67 -4.72
C PHE A 25 19.13 27.62 -4.87
N GLY A 26 20.32 27.23 -4.40
CA GLY A 26 21.50 28.10 -4.43
C GLY A 26 22.03 28.44 -5.84
N ALA A 27 21.79 27.58 -6.82
CA ALA A 27 22.24 27.81 -8.21
C ALA A 27 21.31 28.77 -8.97
N SER A 28 20.02 28.83 -8.62
CA SER A 28 19.05 29.76 -9.24
C SER A 28 18.99 31.13 -8.55
N ALA A 29 19.32 31.22 -7.27
CA ALA A 29 19.29 32.46 -6.50
C ALA A 29 20.48 33.38 -6.74
N LEU A 30 21.62 32.86 -7.19
CA LEU A 30 22.83 33.64 -7.45
C LEU A 30 22.74 34.52 -8.70
N SER A 31 21.79 34.30 -9.61
CA SER A 31 21.52 35.17 -10.76
C SER A 31 20.53 36.30 -10.49
N MET A 32 19.75 36.24 -9.39
CA MET A 32 18.77 37.27 -9.03
C MET A 32 19.24 38.26 -7.94
N SER A 33 20.26 37.91 -7.16
CA SER A 33 20.75 38.81 -6.09
C SER A 33 21.46 40.10 -6.59
N ALA A 34 21.67 40.24 -7.89
CA ALA A 34 22.21 41.48 -8.45
C ALA A 34 21.16 42.59 -8.72
N LEU A 35 19.88 42.31 -8.63
CA LEU A 35 18.76 43.24 -8.87
C LEU A 35 18.07 43.80 -7.62
N ALA A 36 18.32 43.20 -6.45
CA ALA A 36 17.58 43.51 -5.22
C ALA A 36 18.19 44.63 -4.33
N GLN A 37 19.28 45.30 -4.76
CA GLN A 37 20.00 46.27 -3.91
C GLN A 37 19.70 47.76 -4.22
N ALA A 38 18.62 48.09 -4.96
CA ALA A 38 18.29 49.43 -5.34
C ALA A 38 16.79 49.79 -5.16
N ALA A 39 16.21 49.56 -4.01
CA ALA A 39 14.88 50.15 -3.72
C ALA A 39 14.74 50.49 -2.24
N GLY A 40 14.85 51.78 -1.97
CA GLY A 40 14.51 52.39 -0.67
C GLY A 40 13.03 52.69 -0.55
N ASP A 41 12.60 52.77 0.69
CA ASP A 41 11.27 53.07 1.21
C ASP A 41 10.49 54.10 0.44
N ASP A 42 9.27 53.78 0.01
CA ASP A 42 8.12 54.69 -0.01
C ASP A 42 6.82 53.87 -0.11
N ALA A 43 6.08 53.80 1.00
CA ALA A 43 4.76 53.18 1.11
C ALA A 43 3.68 54.10 0.55
N VAL A 44 3.02 53.75 -0.53
CA VAL A 44 1.78 54.38 -0.98
C VAL A 44 0.62 53.39 -0.85
N ARG A 45 -0.31 53.73 0.06
CA ARG A 45 -1.63 53.11 0.14
C ARG A 45 -2.40 53.33 -1.17
N ARG A 46 -2.95 52.25 -1.72
CA ARG A 46 -4.00 52.33 -2.75
C ARG A 46 -5.29 51.72 -2.23
N ASP A 47 -6.37 52.42 -2.50
CA ASP A 47 -7.72 52.09 -2.14
C ASP A 47 -8.25 50.86 -2.84
N GLU A 48 -9.06 50.11 -2.11
CA GLU A 48 -9.88 48.98 -2.63
C GLU A 48 -10.89 49.52 -3.65
N ALA A 49 -10.83 49.02 -4.86
CA ALA A 49 -11.88 49.14 -5.84
C ALA A 49 -12.17 47.81 -6.49
N THR A 50 -13.27 47.22 -6.05
CA THR A 50 -14.14 46.24 -6.74
C THR A 50 -13.50 45.38 -7.84
N ARG A 51 -13.19 44.14 -7.51
CA ARG A 51 -13.09 43.04 -8.45
C ARG A 51 -14.41 42.25 -8.44
N ASN A 52 -15.14 42.31 -9.52
CA ASN A 52 -16.10 41.31 -9.92
C ASN A 52 -15.51 40.61 -11.15
N SER A 53 -15.09 39.42 -11.01
CA SER A 53 -14.93 38.45 -12.10
C SER A 53 -15.09 37.06 -11.52
N ASP A 54 -16.18 36.41 -11.86
CA ASP A 54 -16.47 35.03 -11.64
C ASP A 54 -15.48 34.16 -12.47
N ASP A 55 -14.42 33.75 -11.89
CA ASP A 55 -13.57 32.61 -12.26
C ASP A 55 -12.40 32.47 -11.25
N ASP A 56 -12.77 32.27 -10.02
CA ASP A 56 -11.82 31.94 -8.97
C ASP A 56 -11.59 30.42 -8.93
N VAL A 57 -10.38 30.02 -9.32
CA VAL A 57 -9.69 29.06 -8.44
C VAL A 57 -9.81 29.68 -7.05
N MET A 58 -10.69 29.16 -6.19
CA MET A 58 -10.96 29.75 -4.90
C MET A 58 -9.64 29.97 -4.16
N VAL A 59 -9.14 31.19 -4.20
CA VAL A 59 -8.32 31.73 -3.13
C VAL A 59 -9.25 31.73 -1.95
N VAL A 60 -9.12 30.71 -1.09
CA VAL A 60 -9.83 30.68 0.19
C VAL A 60 -9.32 31.91 0.94
N ASP A 61 -10.10 32.97 0.88
CA ASP A 61 -9.85 34.18 1.61
C ASP A 61 -9.71 33.80 3.08
N GLU A 62 -8.48 34.03 3.61
CA GLU A 62 -8.17 33.83 5.00
C GLU A 62 -8.01 32.39 5.48
N VAL A 63 -6.84 31.77 5.19
CA VAL A 63 -6.36 30.70 6.05
C VAL A 63 -5.74 31.31 7.33
N VAL A 64 -6.48 32.15 7.99
CA VAL A 64 -6.38 32.38 9.42
C VAL A 64 -7.35 31.42 10.05
N VAL A 65 -6.95 30.14 10.14
CA VAL A 65 -7.89 29.25 10.71
C VAL A 65 -7.50 28.75 12.01
N THR A 66 -8.44 28.90 12.79
CA THR A 66 -8.53 28.31 14.09
C THR A 66 -9.89 27.68 14.19
N GLY A 67 -10.02 26.39 13.82
CA GLY A 67 -11.17 25.62 14.21
C GLY A 67 -11.73 24.63 13.18
N VAL A 68 -12.43 23.66 13.70
CA VAL A 68 -13.14 22.61 12.96
C VAL A 68 -14.20 23.22 12.02
N ARG A 69 -14.89 24.26 12.47
CA ARG A 69 -15.96 24.93 11.67
C ARG A 69 -15.45 25.47 10.36
N SER A 70 -14.34 26.18 10.38
CA SER A 70 -13.75 26.77 9.19
C SER A 70 -13.21 25.72 8.23
N SER A 71 -12.66 24.64 8.74
CA SER A 71 -12.25 23.48 7.94
C SER A 71 -13.43 22.85 7.21
N LEU A 72 -14.54 22.62 7.92
CA LEU A 72 -15.77 22.08 7.33
C LEU A 72 -16.37 23.03 6.30
N GLN A 73 -16.32 24.33 6.54
CA GLN A 73 -16.76 25.36 5.60
C GLN A 73 -15.93 25.34 4.32
N SER A 74 -14.60 25.30 4.44
CA SER A 74 -13.69 25.23 3.30
C SER A 74 -13.87 23.94 2.49
N SER A 75 -13.98 22.77 3.15
CA SER A 75 -14.24 21.49 2.48
C SER A 75 -15.60 21.49 1.78
N GLN A 76 -16.63 22.07 2.40
CA GLN A 76 -17.97 22.22 1.81
C GLN A 76 -17.94 23.14 0.57
N ALA A 77 -17.22 24.25 0.63
CA ALA A 77 -17.08 25.17 -0.48
C ALA A 77 -16.34 24.50 -1.66
N LEU A 78 -15.21 23.83 -1.42
CA LEU A 78 -14.49 23.08 -2.45
C LEU A 78 -15.41 22.06 -3.15
N LYS A 79 -16.22 21.32 -2.38
CA LYS A 79 -17.18 20.36 -2.94
C LYS A 79 -18.28 21.03 -3.75
N ARG A 80 -18.89 22.10 -3.21
CA ARG A 80 -20.01 22.83 -3.83
C ARG A 80 -19.61 23.46 -5.16
N ASP A 81 -18.41 24.06 -5.21
CA ASP A 81 -17.94 24.84 -6.35
C ASP A 81 -17.33 23.98 -7.44
N SER A 82 -16.86 22.78 -7.11
CA SER A 82 -16.28 21.85 -8.08
C SER A 82 -17.25 21.48 -9.22
N ASP A 83 -16.71 21.33 -10.42
CA ASP A 83 -17.42 20.83 -11.61
C ASP A 83 -17.58 19.31 -11.61
N VAL A 84 -16.78 18.60 -10.80
CA VAL A 84 -16.71 17.14 -10.71
C VAL A 84 -17.04 16.66 -9.31
N PHE A 85 -17.23 15.35 -9.12
CA PHE A 85 -17.45 14.78 -7.78
C PHE A 85 -16.14 14.74 -7.00
N VAL A 86 -16.01 15.63 -6.04
CA VAL A 86 -14.84 15.72 -5.17
C VAL A 86 -15.25 15.79 -3.70
N ASP A 87 -14.46 15.15 -2.85
CA ASP A 87 -14.47 15.37 -1.41
C ASP A 87 -13.08 15.83 -0.99
N ALA A 88 -12.99 16.71 0.01
CA ALA A 88 -11.72 17.26 0.47
C ALA A 88 -11.60 17.24 2.00
N VAL A 89 -10.40 17.00 2.49
CA VAL A 89 -9.99 17.21 3.89
C VAL A 89 -8.96 18.32 3.90
N THR A 90 -9.21 19.37 4.67
CA THR A 90 -8.30 20.55 4.70
C THR A 90 -7.29 20.45 5.84
N ALA A 91 -6.23 21.25 5.78
CA ALA A 91 -5.09 21.23 6.71
C ALA A 91 -5.48 21.32 8.19
N ASN A 92 -6.58 22.01 8.49
CA ASN A 92 -7.04 22.14 9.88
C ASN A 92 -7.67 20.87 10.42
N ASP A 93 -8.35 20.10 9.59
CA ASP A 93 -8.82 18.76 9.94
C ASP A 93 -7.65 17.82 10.10
N ILE A 94 -6.73 17.82 9.14
CA ILE A 94 -5.50 17.02 9.16
C ILE A 94 -4.74 17.22 10.47
N GLY A 95 -4.52 18.48 10.88
CA GLY A 95 -3.81 18.76 12.11
C GLY A 95 -4.62 18.62 13.41
N SER A 96 -5.97 18.60 13.36
CA SER A 96 -6.83 18.54 14.54
C SER A 96 -7.17 17.12 14.97
N LEU A 97 -6.99 16.14 14.10
CA LEU A 97 -7.12 14.72 14.38
C LEU A 97 -5.73 14.07 14.44
N PRO A 98 -5.59 12.96 15.15
CA PRO A 98 -4.30 12.32 15.38
C PRO A 98 -3.83 11.47 14.20
N ASP A 99 -4.10 11.91 12.97
CA ASP A 99 -3.70 11.22 11.73
C ASP A 99 -2.21 11.42 11.49
N ARG A 100 -1.47 10.32 11.33
CA ARG A 100 0.00 10.30 11.18
C ARG A 100 0.46 10.22 9.73
N SER A 101 -0.41 9.74 8.86
CA SER A 101 -0.16 9.60 7.43
C SER A 101 -1.35 10.08 6.64
N ILE A 102 -1.12 10.35 5.36
CA ILE A 102 -2.21 10.67 4.42
C ILE A 102 -3.20 9.50 4.34
N THR A 103 -2.73 8.25 4.48
CA THR A 103 -3.60 7.07 4.52
C THR A 103 -4.65 7.17 5.63
N GLU A 104 -4.24 7.55 6.84
CA GLU A 104 -5.18 7.73 7.98
C GLU A 104 -6.15 8.91 7.74
N VAL A 105 -5.70 9.99 7.11
CA VAL A 105 -6.57 11.12 6.72
C VAL A 105 -7.65 10.66 5.73
N LEU A 106 -7.28 9.86 4.74
CA LEU A 106 -8.17 9.41 3.66
C LEU A 106 -9.33 8.55 4.18
N GLN A 107 -9.18 7.77 5.25
CA GLN A 107 -10.28 6.95 5.80
C GLN A 107 -11.49 7.78 6.29
N ARG A 108 -11.35 9.09 6.44
CA ARG A 108 -12.43 9.99 6.87
C ARG A 108 -13.30 10.48 5.71
N VAL A 109 -12.83 10.31 4.49
CA VAL A 109 -13.54 10.70 3.27
C VAL A 109 -14.65 9.67 2.99
N PRO A 110 -15.89 10.07 2.68
CA PRO A 110 -16.97 9.14 2.32
C PRO A 110 -16.53 8.18 1.21
N GLY A 111 -16.82 6.89 1.35
CA GLY A 111 -16.49 5.86 0.37
C GLY A 111 -15.01 5.51 0.26
N VAL A 112 -14.15 6.01 1.16
CA VAL A 112 -12.74 5.63 1.23
C VAL A 112 -12.50 4.70 2.42
N SER A 113 -11.70 3.65 2.19
CA SER A 113 -11.25 2.72 3.21
C SER A 113 -9.76 2.39 3.02
N ILE A 114 -9.12 1.91 4.09
CA ILE A 114 -7.69 1.56 4.11
C ILE A 114 -7.50 0.13 4.58
N SER A 115 -6.40 -0.52 4.16
CA SER A 115 -5.98 -1.80 4.72
C SER A 115 -5.20 -1.59 6.02
N ARG A 116 -5.30 -2.54 6.96
CA ARG A 116 -4.52 -2.56 8.20
C ARG A 116 -3.41 -3.63 8.18
N PHE A 117 -3.12 -4.19 7.02
CA PHE A 117 -2.05 -5.16 6.81
C PHE A 117 -0.93 -4.59 5.95
N ALA A 118 0.27 -5.14 6.06
CA ALA A 118 1.45 -4.68 5.33
C ALA A 118 1.30 -4.85 3.81
N GLY A 119 0.62 -5.90 3.36
CA GLY A 119 0.23 -6.16 1.99
C GLY A 119 -1.27 -6.43 1.86
N ALA A 120 -1.79 -6.37 0.65
CA ALA A 120 -3.20 -6.67 0.38
C ALA A 120 -3.55 -8.16 0.60
N ASP A 121 -2.56 -9.03 0.50
CA ASP A 121 -2.63 -10.49 0.57
C ASP A 121 -1.86 -11.07 1.76
N ASP A 122 -1.38 -10.23 2.68
CA ASP A 122 -0.57 -10.64 3.82
C ASP A 122 -1.34 -10.53 5.15
N PRO A 123 -2.10 -11.57 5.57
CA PRO A 123 -2.86 -11.57 6.82
C PRO A 123 -1.99 -11.75 8.07
N ASP A 124 -0.68 -11.96 7.91
CA ASP A 124 0.24 -12.27 9.01
C ASP A 124 1.01 -11.06 9.53
N HIS A 125 0.98 -9.94 8.80
CA HIS A 125 1.74 -8.76 9.18
C HIS A 125 0.87 -7.50 9.26
N PHE A 126 0.75 -6.98 10.47
CA PHE A 126 -0.07 -5.81 10.76
C PHE A 126 0.60 -4.50 10.33
N SER A 127 -0.17 -3.53 9.83
CA SER A 127 0.30 -2.16 9.55
C SER A 127 -0.37 -1.15 10.48
N VAL A 128 0.39 -0.53 11.36
CA VAL A 128 -0.11 0.38 12.40
C VAL A 128 -0.78 1.63 11.83
N GLU A 129 -0.27 2.17 10.72
CA GLU A 129 -0.81 3.37 10.07
C GLU A 129 -1.69 3.05 8.86
N GLY A 130 -1.85 1.77 8.57
CA GLY A 130 -2.52 1.29 7.37
C GLY A 130 -1.62 1.31 6.13
N SER A 131 -2.00 0.54 5.14
CA SER A 131 -1.42 0.50 3.79
C SER A 131 -2.55 0.71 2.78
N GLY A 132 -2.33 0.64 1.53
CA GLY A 132 -3.34 0.62 0.46
C GLY A 132 -4.58 1.49 0.70
N THR A 133 -5.00 2.20 -0.30
CA THR A 133 -6.22 3.02 -0.24
C THR A 133 -7.22 2.50 -1.25
N VAL A 134 -8.48 2.33 -0.81
CA VAL A 134 -9.58 1.83 -1.63
C VAL A 134 -10.66 2.92 -1.69
N VAL A 135 -11.04 3.33 -2.89
CA VAL A 135 -12.10 4.31 -3.11
C VAL A 135 -13.30 3.61 -3.76
N ARG A 136 -14.45 3.66 -3.11
CA ARG A 136 -15.69 3.01 -3.56
C ARG A 136 -15.52 1.52 -3.85
N GLY A 137 -14.70 0.84 -3.03
CA GLY A 137 -14.43 -0.58 -3.16
C GLY A 137 -13.41 -0.94 -4.24
N ILE A 138 -12.73 0.01 -4.86
CA ILE A 138 -11.76 -0.20 -5.93
C ILE A 138 -10.40 0.33 -5.50
N GLY A 139 -9.37 -0.55 -5.53
CA GLY A 139 -8.01 -0.23 -5.12
C GLY A 139 -7.15 0.49 -6.19
N PHE A 140 -7.65 0.62 -7.43
CA PHE A 140 -6.94 1.31 -8.51
C PHE A 140 -7.11 2.83 -8.37
N VAL A 141 -6.34 3.39 -7.45
CA VAL A 141 -6.37 4.81 -7.06
C VAL A 141 -5.12 5.49 -7.60
N ARG A 142 -5.31 6.62 -8.25
CA ARG A 142 -4.22 7.46 -8.74
C ARG A 142 -3.83 8.50 -7.70
N SER A 143 -2.54 8.84 -7.61
CA SER A 143 -2.00 9.91 -6.76
C SER A 143 -1.50 11.10 -7.57
N GLU A 144 -1.76 12.29 -7.07
CA GLU A 144 -1.27 13.55 -7.61
C GLU A 144 -0.71 14.45 -6.50
N ILE A 145 0.27 15.30 -6.87
CA ILE A 145 0.68 16.45 -6.08
C ILE A 145 0.39 17.71 -6.90
N ASN A 146 -0.49 18.58 -6.39
CA ASN A 146 -0.90 19.81 -7.07
C ASN A 146 -1.42 19.58 -8.50
N GLY A 147 -2.20 18.50 -8.72
CA GLY A 147 -2.75 18.12 -10.02
C GLY A 147 -1.76 17.49 -11.01
N ARG A 148 -0.57 17.06 -10.54
CA ARG A 148 0.47 16.40 -11.32
C ARG A 148 0.65 14.97 -10.84
N ASP A 149 0.94 14.07 -11.78
CA ASP A 149 1.22 12.67 -11.48
C ASP A 149 2.43 12.50 -10.58
N VAL A 150 2.36 11.59 -9.61
CA VAL A 150 3.47 11.26 -8.73
C VAL A 150 3.38 9.77 -8.33
N PHE A 151 4.53 9.15 -8.16
CA PHE A 151 4.62 7.72 -7.88
C PHE A 151 5.72 7.38 -6.87
N SER A 152 5.66 6.15 -6.34
CA SER A 152 6.74 5.48 -5.62
C SER A 152 7.36 4.39 -6.48
N ALA A 153 8.67 4.17 -6.37
CA ALA A 153 9.40 3.17 -7.16
C ALA A 153 9.23 1.72 -6.67
N ASP A 154 8.17 1.45 -5.91
CA ASP A 154 7.84 0.13 -5.34
C ASP A 154 7.02 -0.77 -6.28
N ALA A 155 7.18 -0.58 -7.58
CA ALA A 155 6.51 -1.28 -8.68
C ALA A 155 5.05 -0.88 -8.96
N GLY A 156 4.44 0.00 -8.16
CA GLY A 156 3.09 0.52 -8.37
C GLY A 156 3.02 1.71 -9.32
N GLN A 157 1.80 2.13 -9.67
CA GLN A 157 1.51 3.33 -10.45
C GLN A 157 1.35 4.58 -9.58
N ALA A 158 1.04 4.43 -8.30
CA ALA A 158 0.72 5.52 -7.37
C ALA A 158 1.82 5.74 -6.32
N LEU A 159 1.75 6.88 -5.64
CA LEU A 159 2.56 7.18 -4.46
C LEU A 159 2.04 6.40 -3.25
N GLY A 160 2.93 5.85 -2.46
CA GLY A 160 2.58 5.30 -1.15
C GLY A 160 2.14 6.41 -0.19
N PHE A 161 0.83 6.53 0.06
CA PHE A 161 0.29 7.61 0.90
C PHE A 161 0.78 7.55 2.36
N GLN A 162 1.18 6.37 2.83
CA GLN A 162 1.82 6.21 4.15
C GLN A 162 3.20 6.87 4.23
N ASN A 163 3.84 7.15 3.08
CA ASN A 163 5.18 7.74 3.04
C ASN A 163 5.15 9.27 3.20
N VAL A 164 3.98 9.90 3.04
CA VAL A 164 3.84 11.35 3.00
C VAL A 164 3.43 11.93 4.35
N SER A 165 4.15 12.99 4.77
CA SER A 165 3.81 13.76 5.99
C SER A 165 2.59 14.64 5.75
N PRO A 166 1.50 14.46 6.51
CA PRO A 166 0.28 15.24 6.34
C PRO A 166 0.47 16.74 6.69
N GLU A 167 1.44 17.08 7.51
CA GLU A 167 1.75 18.45 7.92
C GLU A 167 2.19 19.37 6.76
N LEU A 168 2.63 18.78 5.63
CA LEU A 168 3.03 19.53 4.42
C LEU A 168 1.85 19.92 3.54
N MET A 169 0.68 19.32 3.76
CA MET A 169 -0.49 19.48 2.91
C MET A 169 -1.35 20.68 3.33
N GLN A 170 -1.91 21.37 2.34
CA GLN A 170 -3.00 22.33 2.50
C GLN A 170 -4.35 21.63 2.50
N SER A 171 -4.51 20.65 1.60
CA SER A 171 -5.69 19.80 1.54
C SER A 171 -5.37 18.47 0.85
N VAL A 172 -6.21 17.48 1.12
CA VAL A 172 -6.26 16.21 0.40
C VAL A 172 -7.61 16.16 -0.30
N GLN A 173 -7.61 16.08 -1.63
CA GLN A 173 -8.79 16.06 -2.48
C GLN A 173 -8.95 14.69 -3.11
N VAL A 174 -10.15 14.12 -3.05
CA VAL A 174 -10.48 12.81 -3.63
C VAL A 174 -11.50 13.02 -4.74
N PHE A 175 -11.04 12.96 -5.99
CA PHE A 175 -11.90 13.00 -7.18
C PHE A 175 -12.45 11.60 -7.44
N LYS A 176 -13.78 11.49 -7.54
CA LYS A 176 -14.48 10.20 -7.64
C LYS A 176 -15.05 9.91 -9.03
N ASN A 177 -14.99 10.90 -9.94
CA ASN A 177 -15.29 10.75 -11.37
C ASN A 177 -14.30 11.55 -12.21
N GLN A 178 -14.41 11.49 -13.52
CA GLN A 178 -13.47 12.07 -14.47
C GLN A 178 -14.04 13.24 -15.25
N SER A 179 -13.15 14.14 -15.67
CA SER A 179 -13.36 15.18 -16.66
C SER A 179 -12.25 15.11 -17.71
N ALA A 180 -12.48 15.62 -18.92
CA ALA A 180 -11.50 15.48 -20.01
C ALA A 180 -10.15 16.14 -19.74
N ASP A 181 -10.11 17.18 -18.91
CA ASP A 181 -8.90 17.91 -18.52
C ASP A 181 -8.12 17.26 -17.37
N LEU A 182 -8.74 16.34 -16.61
CA LEU A 182 -8.04 15.56 -15.59
C LEU A 182 -7.16 14.50 -16.24
N ILE A 183 -6.04 14.20 -15.59
CA ILE A 183 -5.14 13.14 -16.04
C ILE A 183 -5.82 11.79 -15.76
N GLU A 184 -5.76 10.88 -16.72
CA GLU A 184 -6.32 9.53 -16.63
C GLU A 184 -5.53 8.63 -15.68
N GLY A 185 -6.13 7.54 -15.17
CA GLY A 185 -5.43 6.52 -14.39
C GLY A 185 -6.08 6.10 -13.07
N GLY A 186 -7.14 6.77 -12.63
CA GLY A 186 -7.82 6.47 -11.36
C GLY A 186 -9.25 5.97 -11.56
N ILE A 187 -9.48 4.69 -11.83
CA ILE A 187 -10.84 4.13 -11.95
C ILE A 187 -11.57 4.02 -10.60
N GLY A 188 -10.85 3.82 -9.51
CA GLY A 188 -11.37 3.98 -8.15
C GLY A 188 -11.64 5.45 -7.86
N GLY A 189 -10.62 6.27 -8.03
CA GLY A 189 -10.59 7.71 -7.84
C GLY A 189 -9.18 8.26 -7.97
N THR A 190 -9.06 9.59 -7.95
CA THR A 190 -7.76 10.28 -7.92
C THR A 190 -7.62 11.03 -6.60
N VAL A 191 -6.53 10.81 -5.90
CA VAL A 191 -6.15 11.53 -4.67
C VAL A 191 -5.13 12.59 -5.01
N ASN A 192 -5.53 13.85 -4.92
CA ASN A 192 -4.66 15.01 -5.15
C ASN A 192 -4.22 15.60 -3.80
N LEU A 193 -2.92 15.56 -3.56
CA LEU A 193 -2.26 16.15 -2.40
C LEU A 193 -1.90 17.60 -2.74
N VAL A 194 -2.59 18.55 -2.16
CA VAL A 194 -2.36 19.98 -2.42
C VAL A 194 -1.40 20.53 -1.38
N THR A 195 -0.25 21.04 -1.82
CA THR A 195 0.71 21.73 -0.95
C THR A 195 0.40 23.23 -0.90
N ARG A 196 0.88 23.90 0.13
CA ARG A 196 0.73 25.37 0.24
C ARG A 196 1.64 26.11 -0.75
N LYS A 197 1.20 27.32 -1.16
CA LYS A 197 1.95 28.24 -2.00
C LYS A 197 2.05 29.61 -1.33
N PRO A 198 3.05 30.45 -1.69
CA PRO A 198 3.23 31.76 -1.09
C PRO A 198 2.00 32.68 -1.17
N PHE A 199 1.32 32.70 -2.34
CA PHE A 199 0.17 33.58 -2.56
C PHE A 199 -1.14 33.09 -1.93
N ASP A 200 -1.18 31.89 -1.38
CA ASP A 200 -2.31 31.38 -0.58
C ASP A 200 -2.46 32.15 0.75
N GLN A 201 -1.45 32.92 1.15
CA GLN A 201 -1.47 33.73 2.38
C GLN A 201 -1.35 35.22 2.04
N LYS A 202 -2.20 36.06 2.67
CA LYS A 202 -2.14 37.51 2.48
C LYS A 202 -0.97 38.15 3.21
N GLU A 203 -0.59 37.61 4.36
CA GLU A 203 0.49 38.10 5.22
C GLU A 203 1.54 36.99 5.40
N GLY A 204 2.81 37.40 5.35
CA GLY A 204 3.90 36.49 5.66
C GLY A 204 3.85 36.01 7.11
N GLY A 205 4.43 34.89 7.40
CA GLY A 205 4.43 34.34 8.75
C GLY A 205 5.26 33.10 8.94
N LEU A 206 5.47 32.75 10.19
CA LEU A 206 6.08 31.51 10.65
C LEU A 206 5.06 30.72 11.46
N SER A 207 4.84 29.47 11.10
CA SER A 207 4.08 28.54 11.92
C SER A 207 4.92 27.31 12.24
N PHE A 208 4.70 26.72 13.42
CA PHE A 208 5.33 25.47 13.83
C PHE A 208 4.36 24.60 14.63
N SER A 209 4.61 23.31 14.60
CA SER A 209 4.01 22.33 15.50
C SER A 209 5.10 21.42 16.08
N THR A 210 5.00 21.15 17.34
CA THR A 210 5.80 20.10 17.99
C THR A 210 4.87 19.19 18.77
N GLU A 211 5.14 17.91 18.66
CA GLU A 211 4.30 16.88 19.23
C GLU A 211 5.16 15.80 19.86
N SER A 212 4.71 15.26 20.99
CA SER A 212 5.30 14.13 21.67
C SER A 212 4.25 13.04 21.82
N ASN A 213 4.47 11.92 21.14
CA ASN A 213 3.58 10.76 21.08
C ASN A 213 4.05 9.68 22.04
N TYR A 214 3.14 9.11 22.80
CA TYR A 214 3.38 7.96 23.65
C TYR A 214 2.57 6.76 23.14
N SER A 215 3.27 5.71 22.75
CA SER A 215 2.73 4.40 22.40
C SER A 215 2.68 3.54 23.66
N ASP A 216 1.49 3.19 24.17
CA ASP A 216 1.33 2.60 25.51
C ASP A 216 1.77 1.12 25.56
N PHE A 217 1.68 0.39 24.46
CA PHE A 217 2.07 -1.02 24.39
C PHE A 217 3.58 -1.18 24.13
N LYS A 218 4.16 -0.28 23.30
CA LYS A 218 5.61 -0.16 23.10
C LYS A 218 6.31 0.53 24.26
N GLU A 219 5.58 1.29 25.11
CA GLU A 219 6.07 2.09 26.22
C GLU A 219 7.15 3.12 25.79
N ARG A 220 6.95 3.78 24.63
CA ARG A 220 7.91 4.71 24.06
C ARG A 220 7.31 6.04 23.62
N TRP A 221 8.10 7.09 23.78
CA TRP A 221 7.83 8.43 23.27
C TRP A 221 8.48 8.63 21.90
N SER A 222 7.75 9.27 20.99
CA SER A 222 8.18 9.58 19.63
C SER A 222 7.87 11.03 19.29
N PRO A 223 8.84 11.83 18.79
CA PRO A 223 8.62 13.23 18.44
C PRO A 223 8.01 13.38 17.04
N THR A 224 7.21 14.44 16.86
CA THR A 224 6.84 14.99 15.55
C THR A 224 7.10 16.49 15.57
N LEU A 225 7.74 17.00 14.53
CA LEU A 225 8.11 18.40 14.38
C LEU A 225 7.71 18.87 13.00
N SER A 226 7.07 20.02 12.89
CA SER A 226 6.86 20.69 11.60
C SER A 226 7.01 22.20 11.74
N ALA A 227 7.44 22.82 10.65
CA ALA A 227 7.54 24.27 10.54
C ALA A 227 7.26 24.73 9.11
N LEU A 228 6.63 25.88 8.98
CA LEU A 228 6.37 26.55 7.71
C LEU A 228 6.70 28.03 7.85
N TRP A 229 7.47 28.54 6.90
CA TRP A 229 7.66 29.96 6.69
C TRP A 229 7.18 30.34 5.30
N SER A 230 6.45 31.44 5.19
CA SER A 230 6.00 32.02 3.93
C SER A 230 6.06 33.53 4.02
N ASP A 231 6.40 34.18 2.91
CA ASP A 231 6.35 35.65 2.80
C ASP A 231 6.07 36.08 1.36
N ARG A 232 5.55 37.31 1.21
CA ARG A 232 5.14 37.88 -0.06
C ARG A 232 5.57 39.35 -0.13
N TRP A 233 6.18 39.75 -1.24
CA TRP A 233 6.74 41.08 -1.45
C TRP A 233 6.20 41.72 -2.72
N ALA A 234 5.67 42.95 -2.60
CA ALA A 234 5.42 43.80 -3.74
C ALA A 234 6.73 44.42 -4.24
N LEU A 235 7.01 44.31 -5.53
CA LEU A 235 8.20 44.88 -6.16
C LEU A 235 7.93 46.28 -6.68
N SER A 236 9.01 47.04 -6.96
CA SER A 236 8.93 48.46 -7.37
C SER A 236 8.24 48.68 -8.72
N ASP A 237 8.16 47.70 -9.58
CA ASP A 237 7.47 47.71 -10.87
C ASP A 237 5.98 47.32 -10.77
N GLY A 238 5.49 47.03 -9.56
CA GLY A 238 4.14 46.60 -9.28
C GLY A 238 3.90 45.11 -9.39
N SER A 239 4.92 44.32 -9.76
CA SER A 239 4.83 42.86 -9.72
C SER A 239 4.96 42.33 -8.28
N GLU A 240 4.56 41.10 -8.05
CA GLU A 240 4.64 40.46 -6.75
C GLU A 240 5.52 39.21 -6.78
N PHE A 241 6.23 38.97 -5.70
CA PHE A 241 7.06 37.80 -5.52
C PHE A 241 6.77 37.17 -4.17
N GLY A 242 6.66 35.86 -4.12
CA GLY A 242 6.45 35.09 -2.88
C GLY A 242 7.41 33.91 -2.77
N ALA A 243 7.76 33.56 -1.54
CA ALA A 243 8.57 32.40 -1.23
C ALA A 243 8.00 31.68 -0.01
N MET A 244 8.02 30.34 -0.05
CA MET A 244 7.55 29.47 1.02
C MET A 244 8.46 28.26 1.16
N VAL A 245 8.71 27.85 2.41
CA VAL A 245 9.37 26.60 2.76
C VAL A 245 8.64 25.96 3.94
N ALA A 246 8.30 24.70 3.82
CA ALA A 246 7.76 23.88 4.88
C ALA A 246 8.61 22.63 5.06
N GLY A 247 8.78 22.20 6.31
CA GLY A 247 9.48 20.97 6.67
C GLY A 247 8.72 20.21 7.73
N ALA A 248 8.74 18.88 7.66
CA ALA A 248 8.16 17.99 8.65
C ALA A 248 9.12 16.84 8.96
N TYR A 249 9.14 16.40 10.21
CA TYR A 249 9.81 15.20 10.68
C TYR A 249 8.93 14.53 11.73
N SER A 250 8.73 13.23 11.59
CA SER A 250 7.97 12.43 12.56
C SER A 250 8.64 11.08 12.82
N GLU A 251 8.60 10.66 14.07
CA GLU A 251 8.90 9.29 14.47
C GLU A 251 7.63 8.61 14.99
N LEU A 252 7.54 7.31 14.79
CA LEU A 252 6.55 6.45 15.41
C LEU A 252 7.21 5.14 15.80
N ASN A 253 7.30 4.90 17.11
CA ASN A 253 7.69 3.62 17.67
C ASN A 253 6.42 2.91 18.13
N SER A 254 6.16 1.71 17.63
CA SER A 254 4.92 0.98 17.95
C SER A 254 5.18 -0.52 18.10
N ARG A 255 4.25 -1.20 18.79
CA ARG A 255 4.20 -2.65 18.94
C ARG A 255 2.83 -3.16 18.51
N ALA A 256 2.83 -4.29 17.80
CA ALA A 256 1.64 -5.10 17.57
C ALA A 256 1.93 -6.54 18.00
N ASP A 257 1.03 -7.13 18.76
CA ASP A 257 1.03 -8.55 19.05
C ASP A 257 0.01 -9.24 18.16
N GLY A 258 0.39 -10.39 17.58
CA GLY A 258 -0.43 -11.17 16.68
C GLY A 258 -0.51 -12.63 17.11
N THR A 259 -1.73 -13.18 17.25
CA THR A 259 -1.97 -14.61 17.41
C THR A 259 -2.49 -15.18 16.11
N LEU A 260 -1.90 -16.28 15.65
CA LEU A 260 -2.27 -16.97 14.41
C LEU A 260 -2.82 -18.35 14.73
N VAL A 261 -3.77 -18.81 13.93
CA VAL A 261 -4.25 -20.20 13.93
C VAL A 261 -4.05 -20.73 12.51
N ALA A 262 -3.12 -21.69 12.38
CA ALA A 262 -2.59 -22.09 11.08
C ALA A 262 -3.19 -23.40 10.57
N ASP A 263 -3.23 -23.54 9.25
CA ASP A 263 -3.41 -24.80 8.51
C ASP A 263 -4.70 -25.58 8.85
N TRP A 264 -5.83 -24.89 8.77
CA TRP A 264 -7.13 -25.52 8.96
C TRP A 264 -7.42 -26.56 7.87
N LEU A 265 -7.45 -27.84 8.24
CA LEU A 265 -7.68 -28.94 7.30
C LEU A 265 -8.72 -29.94 7.86
N ASP A 266 -9.55 -30.47 6.97
CA ASP A 266 -10.32 -31.68 7.20
C ASP A 266 -9.42 -32.91 6.91
N ARG A 267 -8.63 -33.31 7.92
CA ARG A 267 -7.52 -34.28 7.75
C ARG A 267 -7.99 -35.70 7.54
N ASP A 268 -9.19 -36.05 7.95
CA ASP A 268 -9.76 -37.40 7.88
C ASP A 268 -11.01 -37.51 6.99
N GLY A 269 -11.42 -36.43 6.36
CA GLY A 269 -12.59 -36.39 5.48
C GLY A 269 -13.93 -36.52 6.20
N THR A 270 -13.96 -36.25 7.51
CA THR A 270 -15.20 -36.34 8.34
C THR A 270 -16.00 -35.03 8.39
N GLY A 271 -15.46 -33.96 7.80
CA GLY A 271 -16.01 -32.60 7.92
C GLY A 271 -15.61 -31.92 9.23
N GLN A 272 -14.58 -32.43 9.92
CA GLN A 272 -13.99 -31.82 11.09
C GLN A 272 -12.69 -31.11 10.72
N PHE A 273 -12.69 -29.78 10.81
CA PHE A 273 -11.52 -28.97 10.51
C PHE A 273 -10.68 -28.77 11.77
N THR A 274 -9.42 -29.15 11.68
CA THR A 274 -8.44 -29.05 12.78
C THR A 274 -7.23 -28.23 12.33
N PRO A 275 -6.76 -27.26 13.15
CA PRO A 275 -5.56 -26.50 12.85
C PRO A 275 -4.30 -27.32 13.14
N SER A 276 -3.17 -26.95 12.56
CA SER A 276 -1.84 -27.53 12.90
C SER A 276 -1.31 -26.98 14.23
N GLY A 277 -1.82 -25.86 14.70
CA GLY A 277 -1.44 -25.23 15.95
C GLY A 277 -1.80 -23.76 16.02
N GLY A 278 -1.35 -23.11 17.07
CA GLY A 278 -1.42 -21.66 17.26
C GLY A 278 -0.02 -21.05 17.27
N GLY A 279 0.16 -20.00 16.50
CA GLY A 279 1.36 -19.18 16.47
C GLY A 279 1.18 -17.88 17.27
N ILE A 280 2.28 -17.34 17.74
CA ILE A 280 2.33 -16.04 18.42
C ILE A 280 3.42 -15.16 17.82
N ARG A 281 3.19 -13.86 17.76
CA ARG A 281 4.20 -12.91 17.27
C ARG A 281 4.14 -11.57 17.97
N THR A 282 5.27 -10.90 18.05
CA THR A 282 5.39 -9.50 18.43
C THR A 282 6.15 -8.78 17.32
N GLN A 283 5.52 -7.78 16.73
CA GLN A 283 6.09 -6.90 15.73
C GLN A 283 6.40 -5.55 16.35
N ASN A 284 7.64 -5.10 16.22
CA ASN A 284 8.10 -3.81 16.68
C ASN A 284 8.46 -2.96 15.48
N PHE A 285 7.81 -1.80 15.35
CA PHE A 285 8.04 -0.84 14.27
C PHE A 285 8.75 0.39 14.81
N ASP A 286 9.84 0.76 14.15
CA ASP A 286 10.53 2.03 14.32
C ASP A 286 10.45 2.79 12.99
N ARG A 287 9.50 3.73 12.87
CA ARG A 287 9.23 4.48 11.65
C ARG A 287 9.72 5.90 11.76
N GLN A 288 10.35 6.40 10.71
CA GLN A 288 10.75 7.79 10.58
C GLN A 288 10.23 8.33 9.25
N ARG A 289 9.73 9.55 9.28
CA ARG A 289 9.25 10.24 8.08
C ARG A 289 9.80 11.63 8.07
N SER A 290 10.33 12.07 6.94
CA SER A 290 10.79 13.43 6.74
C SER A 290 10.29 13.96 5.40
N GLY A 291 9.92 15.23 5.38
CA GLY A 291 9.46 15.85 4.16
C GLY A 291 9.78 17.33 4.11
N VAL A 292 9.91 17.83 2.89
CA VAL A 292 10.12 19.26 2.60
C VAL A 292 9.23 19.65 1.43
N SER A 293 8.54 20.77 1.56
CA SER A 293 7.85 21.44 0.44
C SER A 293 8.34 22.87 0.35
N ALA A 294 8.70 23.30 -0.87
CA ALA A 294 9.14 24.68 -1.11
C ALA A 294 8.50 25.21 -2.39
N ALA A 295 8.15 26.49 -2.41
CA ALA A 295 7.58 27.14 -3.56
C ALA A 295 8.07 28.59 -3.71
N LEU A 296 8.26 28.99 -4.96
CA LEU A 296 8.46 30.39 -5.35
C LEU A 296 7.35 30.76 -6.33
N GLN A 297 6.72 31.92 -6.14
CA GLN A 297 5.73 32.46 -7.04
C GLN A 297 6.10 33.89 -7.45
N TRP A 298 5.77 34.21 -8.68
CA TRP A 298 5.90 35.56 -9.22
C TRP A 298 4.67 35.89 -10.06
N ALA A 299 4.07 37.07 -9.84
CA ALA A 299 2.98 37.58 -10.62
C ALA A 299 3.35 38.91 -11.23
N SER A 300 2.97 39.14 -12.50
CA SER A 300 3.19 40.44 -13.18
C SER A 300 2.31 41.53 -12.58
N ALA A 301 2.71 42.79 -12.74
CA ALA A 301 1.99 43.96 -12.22
C ALA A 301 0.56 44.12 -12.74
N ASP A 302 0.21 43.51 -13.84
CA ASP A 302 -1.10 43.46 -14.47
C ASP A 302 -1.86 42.16 -14.21
N ASP A 303 -1.33 41.28 -13.34
CA ASP A 303 -1.83 39.93 -13.00
C ASP A 303 -2.07 39.02 -14.20
N ARG A 304 -1.44 39.30 -15.35
CA ARG A 304 -1.61 38.50 -16.57
C ARG A 304 -0.68 37.32 -16.66
N ILE A 305 0.44 37.35 -15.95
CA ILE A 305 1.39 36.25 -15.90
C ILE A 305 1.61 35.87 -14.45
N GLU A 306 1.42 34.58 -14.15
CA GLU A 306 1.84 33.97 -12.89
C GLU A 306 2.79 32.80 -13.19
N ALA A 307 3.91 32.76 -12.49
CA ALA A 307 4.88 31.67 -12.57
C ALA A 307 5.11 31.08 -11.18
N THR A 308 4.95 29.78 -11.05
CA THR A 308 5.15 29.04 -9.80
C THR A 308 6.14 27.92 -10.04
N THR A 309 7.22 27.88 -9.26
CA THR A 309 8.09 26.70 -9.18
C THR A 309 7.93 26.04 -7.82
N GLN A 310 7.89 24.70 -7.81
CA GLN A 310 7.70 23.93 -6.60
C GLN A 310 8.73 22.80 -6.52
N PHE A 311 9.07 22.46 -5.29
CA PHE A 311 9.86 21.30 -4.93
C PHE A 311 9.17 20.56 -3.81
N PHE A 312 9.04 19.27 -3.95
CA PHE A 312 8.54 18.37 -2.92
C PHE A 312 9.50 17.21 -2.70
N HIS A 313 9.76 16.90 -1.45
CA HIS A 313 10.58 15.78 -1.02
C HIS A 313 9.86 15.02 0.06
N SER A 314 9.81 13.69 -0.06
CA SER A 314 9.31 12.78 0.97
C SER A 314 10.25 11.60 1.09
N ALA A 315 10.66 11.30 2.32
CA ALA A 315 11.44 10.14 2.68
C ALA A 315 10.81 9.43 3.87
N TYR A 316 10.81 8.12 3.82
CA TYR A 316 10.22 7.25 4.81
C TYR A 316 11.19 6.12 5.12
N ASP A 317 11.57 5.96 6.37
CA ASP A 317 12.40 4.87 6.86
C ASP A 317 11.52 4.01 7.79
N ASN A 318 11.36 2.74 7.51
CA ASN A 318 10.60 1.80 8.34
C ASN A 318 11.49 0.62 8.71
N ALA A 319 11.82 0.51 9.98
CA ALA A 319 12.47 -0.68 10.53
C ALA A 319 11.43 -1.53 11.25
N TRP A 320 11.23 -2.73 10.78
CA TRP A 320 10.34 -3.71 11.36
C TRP A 320 11.14 -4.87 11.93
N ASN A 321 10.96 -5.13 13.22
CA ASN A 321 11.60 -6.22 13.94
C ASN A 321 10.55 -7.16 14.51
N GLU A 322 10.66 -8.45 14.21
CA GLU A 322 9.68 -9.46 14.59
C GLU A 322 10.32 -10.60 15.36
N PHE A 323 9.59 -11.04 16.37
CA PHE A 323 9.76 -12.33 17.03
C PHE A 323 8.45 -13.11 16.87
N ALA A 324 8.50 -14.29 16.30
CA ALA A 324 7.33 -15.15 16.16
C ALA A 324 7.64 -16.60 16.51
N ILE A 325 6.64 -17.31 17.00
CA ILE A 325 6.64 -18.77 17.09
C ILE A 325 5.48 -19.24 16.21
N GLU A 326 5.78 -20.09 15.25
CA GLU A 326 4.82 -20.58 14.25
C GLU A 326 4.86 -22.10 14.16
N PRO A 327 3.70 -22.80 14.17
CA PRO A 327 3.68 -24.24 13.92
C PRO A 327 4.06 -24.53 12.47
N SER A 328 4.84 -25.60 12.29
CA SER A 328 5.28 -26.10 10.98
C SER A 328 5.24 -27.62 11.01
N ILE A 329 4.23 -28.20 10.38
CA ILE A 329 4.06 -29.66 10.34
C ILE A 329 5.15 -30.31 9.48
N ASP A 330 5.62 -31.47 9.92
CA ASP A 330 6.58 -32.27 9.16
C ASP A 330 5.92 -33.15 8.08
N ASP A 331 4.75 -33.74 8.43
CA ASP A 331 3.93 -34.55 7.53
C ASP A 331 2.46 -34.25 7.73
N GLY A 332 1.78 -33.69 6.74
CA GLY A 332 0.43 -33.11 6.79
C GLY A 332 -0.66 -33.88 7.54
N PRO A 333 -0.72 -35.26 7.52
CA PRO A 333 -1.74 -36.00 8.27
C PRO A 333 -1.39 -36.27 9.74
N GLY A 334 -0.22 -35.84 10.23
CA GLY A 334 0.31 -36.28 11.55
C GLY A 334 -0.34 -35.60 12.79
N ILE A 335 -1.18 -34.60 12.61
CA ILE A 335 -1.78 -33.84 13.71
C ILE A 335 -2.87 -34.67 14.41
N ILE A 336 -2.70 -34.90 15.70
CA ILE A 336 -3.58 -35.69 16.55
C ILE A 336 -3.76 -35.05 17.93
N PRO A 337 -4.83 -35.42 18.70
CA PRO A 337 -4.91 -35.02 20.10
C PRO A 337 -3.86 -35.75 20.93
N LEU A 338 -3.28 -35.07 21.92
CA LEU A 338 -2.35 -35.66 22.85
C LEU A 338 -2.97 -36.91 23.52
N ASP A 339 -2.20 -38.00 23.69
CA ASP A 339 -2.65 -39.23 24.30
C ASP A 339 -3.41 -38.99 25.61
N GLY A 340 -4.60 -39.59 25.70
CA GLY A 340 -5.51 -39.45 26.86
C GLY A 340 -6.34 -38.15 26.84
N THR A 341 -6.23 -37.34 25.79
CA THR A 341 -7.06 -36.15 25.56
C THR A 341 -7.94 -36.31 24.32
N SER A 342 -8.77 -35.33 24.01
CA SER A 342 -9.57 -35.27 22.79
C SER A 342 -9.76 -33.82 22.36
N PHE A 343 -9.86 -33.60 21.06
CA PHE A 343 -10.29 -32.29 20.54
C PHE A 343 -11.76 -32.04 20.86
N GLN A 344 -12.09 -30.78 21.14
CA GLN A 344 -13.47 -30.32 21.24
C GLN A 344 -13.83 -29.63 19.95
N PHE A 345 -14.99 -29.97 19.39
CA PHE A 345 -15.51 -29.40 18.16
C PHE A 345 -16.83 -28.70 18.39
N GLY A 346 -16.98 -27.53 17.83
CA GLY A 346 -18.19 -26.74 17.85
C GLY A 346 -19.16 -27.10 16.73
N ALA A 347 -20.18 -26.27 16.60
CA ALA A 347 -21.15 -26.38 15.52
C ALA A 347 -20.46 -26.22 14.16
N GLY A 348 -20.71 -27.13 13.21
CA GLY A 348 -20.09 -27.12 11.89
C GLY A 348 -18.74 -27.85 11.81
N GLY A 349 -18.34 -28.58 12.87
CA GLY A 349 -17.13 -29.40 12.84
C GLY A 349 -15.83 -28.60 12.98
N LEU A 350 -15.88 -27.35 13.44
CA LEU A 350 -14.68 -26.57 13.72
C LEU A 350 -14.08 -26.94 15.07
N PHE A 351 -12.76 -27.10 15.13
CA PHE A 351 -12.03 -27.25 16.38
C PHE A 351 -12.25 -26.01 17.28
N GLU A 352 -12.54 -26.23 18.54
CA GLU A 352 -12.69 -25.19 19.57
C GLU A 352 -11.52 -25.21 20.57
N SER A 353 -11.13 -26.39 21.05
CA SER A 353 -10.02 -26.50 21.99
C SER A 353 -9.44 -27.92 22.08
N GLY A 354 -8.19 -28.02 22.52
CA GLY A 354 -7.52 -29.27 22.75
C GLY A 354 -6.01 -29.12 22.86
N ILE A 355 -5.32 -30.25 23.14
CA ILE A 355 -3.87 -30.31 23.11
C ILE A 355 -3.47 -31.01 21.80
N ILE A 356 -2.82 -30.24 20.95
CA ILE A 356 -2.37 -30.65 19.61
C ILE A 356 -0.98 -31.23 19.73
N THR A 357 -0.75 -32.42 19.19
CA THR A 357 0.57 -33.04 19.01
C THR A 357 0.71 -33.64 17.62
N GLU A 358 1.91 -33.93 17.24
CA GLU A 358 2.24 -34.67 16.03
C GLU A 358 3.09 -35.87 16.45
N ASN A 359 2.76 -37.06 15.98
CA ASN A 359 3.56 -38.26 16.19
C ASN A 359 4.05 -38.80 14.85
N VAL A 360 5.34 -38.61 14.57
CA VAL A 360 5.93 -38.89 13.26
C VAL A 360 6.93 -40.05 13.37
N GLY A 361 6.57 -41.16 12.77
CA GLY A 361 7.33 -42.40 12.89
C GLY A 361 8.79 -42.32 12.43
N TRP A 362 9.13 -41.49 11.46
CA TRP A 362 10.49 -41.36 10.98
C TRP A 362 11.45 -40.78 12.05
N ARG A 363 10.95 -39.98 12.99
CA ARG A 363 11.77 -39.44 14.10
C ARG A 363 12.32 -40.52 15.02
N SER A 364 11.74 -41.69 15.05
CA SER A 364 12.23 -42.86 15.83
C SER A 364 13.62 -43.33 15.41
N ASN A 365 14.08 -42.91 14.24
CA ASN A 365 15.40 -43.26 13.73
C ASN A 365 16.49 -42.30 14.22
N ASP A 366 16.10 -41.18 14.84
CA ASP A 366 16.99 -40.16 15.37
C ASP A 366 16.74 -39.93 16.87
N ALA A 367 17.66 -40.41 17.69
CA ALA A 367 17.55 -40.29 19.16
C ALA A 367 17.68 -38.82 19.66
N ALA A 368 18.00 -37.90 18.78
CA ALA A 368 18.17 -36.51 19.10
C ALA A 368 16.85 -35.68 19.01
N LEU A 369 15.81 -36.22 18.36
CA LEU A 369 14.52 -35.54 18.18
C LEU A 369 13.44 -36.22 19.02
N PRO A 370 12.49 -35.43 19.60
CA PRO A 370 11.29 -36.00 20.23
C PRO A 370 10.41 -36.70 19.21
N LEU A 371 9.81 -37.82 19.64
CA LEU A 371 8.82 -38.55 18.81
C LEU A 371 7.49 -37.82 18.73
N ASN A 372 7.15 -37.08 19.78
CA ASN A 372 5.93 -36.30 19.90
C ASN A 372 6.19 -34.80 19.75
N GLY A 373 5.12 -34.06 19.52
CA GLY A 373 5.14 -32.59 19.42
C GLY A 373 5.18 -32.10 17.97
N VAL A 374 4.44 -31.06 17.72
CA VAL A 374 4.49 -30.30 16.45
C VAL A 374 5.80 -29.54 16.38
N ARG A 375 6.45 -29.54 15.23
CA ARG A 375 7.59 -28.65 15.01
C ARG A 375 7.11 -27.20 15.04
N ASN A 376 7.78 -26.37 15.81
CA ASN A 376 7.57 -24.94 15.85
C ASN A 376 8.82 -24.19 15.38
N LEU A 377 8.64 -23.09 14.66
CA LEU A 377 9.69 -22.20 14.21
C LEU A 377 9.74 -20.97 15.11
N ALA A 378 10.86 -20.75 15.77
CA ALA A 378 11.13 -19.48 16.49
C ALA A 378 11.81 -18.53 15.50
N LEU A 379 10.98 -17.71 14.86
CA LEU A 379 11.36 -16.79 13.80
C LEU A 379 11.86 -15.46 14.39
N ARG A 380 13.03 -15.03 13.97
CA ARG A 380 13.54 -13.68 14.18
C ARG A 380 13.74 -13.02 12.82
N ARG A 381 13.02 -11.92 12.56
CA ARG A 381 13.03 -11.19 11.29
C ARG A 381 13.35 -9.72 11.50
N GLN A 382 14.08 -9.14 10.58
CA GLN A 382 14.26 -7.71 10.45
C GLN A 382 14.05 -7.30 9.00
N ARG A 383 13.17 -6.33 8.79
CA ARG A 383 12.92 -5.72 7.49
C ARG A 383 13.15 -4.21 7.58
N LEU A 384 13.90 -3.67 6.64
CA LEU A 384 14.18 -2.25 6.49
C LEU A 384 13.62 -1.80 5.15
N GLU A 385 12.91 -0.68 5.14
CA GLU A 385 12.33 -0.09 3.92
C GLU A 385 12.65 1.41 3.90
N GLU A 386 13.17 1.90 2.78
CA GLU A 386 13.63 3.28 2.62
C GLU A 386 13.13 3.87 1.28
N PRO A 387 11.83 4.13 1.09
CA PRO A 387 11.34 4.84 -0.08
C PRO A 387 11.59 6.36 0.03
N VAL A 388 12.02 6.95 -1.09
CA VAL A 388 12.26 8.39 -1.24
C VAL A 388 11.66 8.86 -2.56
N THR A 389 10.87 9.94 -2.52
CA THR A 389 10.31 10.58 -3.72
C THR A 389 10.62 12.07 -3.73
N ASN A 390 11.08 12.56 -4.89
CA ASN A 390 11.34 13.98 -5.15
C ASN A 390 10.53 14.43 -6.36
N GLU A 391 9.88 15.57 -6.27
CA GLU A 391 9.16 16.23 -7.37
C GLU A 391 9.65 17.64 -7.55
N TYR A 392 9.86 18.02 -8.80
CA TYR A 392 10.25 19.36 -9.25
C TYR A 392 9.27 19.81 -10.31
N SER A 393 8.71 21.01 -10.19
CA SER A 393 7.79 21.52 -11.18
C SER A 393 7.91 23.01 -11.42
N LEU A 394 7.50 23.39 -12.63
CA LEU A 394 7.32 24.76 -13.06
C LEU A 394 5.96 24.90 -13.76
N ASN A 395 5.14 25.77 -13.26
CA ASN A 395 3.86 26.16 -13.84
C ASN A 395 3.89 27.63 -14.25
N VAL A 396 3.44 27.93 -15.45
CA VAL A 396 3.31 29.30 -15.95
C VAL A 396 1.90 29.47 -16.49
N GLN A 397 1.14 30.38 -15.90
CA GLN A 397 -0.16 30.81 -16.39
C GLN A 397 -0.01 32.16 -17.09
N TYR A 398 -0.68 32.30 -18.23
CA TYR A 398 -0.65 33.56 -19.00
C TYR A 398 -2.04 33.84 -19.58
N ALA A 399 -2.58 35.01 -19.23
CA ALA A 399 -3.83 35.55 -19.73
C ALA A 399 -3.56 36.70 -20.72
N PRO A 400 -3.23 36.40 -22.02
CA PRO A 400 -2.94 37.47 -22.99
C PRO A 400 -4.08 38.45 -23.21
N THR A 401 -5.29 37.97 -22.97
CA THR A 401 -6.53 38.81 -23.01
C THR A 401 -7.45 38.32 -21.91
N ASP A 402 -8.49 39.10 -21.62
CA ASP A 402 -9.51 38.70 -20.63
C ASP A 402 -10.33 37.46 -21.02
N ARG A 403 -10.13 36.90 -22.22
CA ARG A 403 -10.83 35.75 -22.76
C ARG A 403 -9.95 34.55 -23.08
N ILE A 404 -8.65 34.74 -23.05
CA ILE A 404 -7.71 33.67 -23.37
C ILE A 404 -6.84 33.47 -22.14
N ARG A 405 -6.90 32.26 -21.63
CA ARG A 405 -5.98 31.76 -20.58
C ARG A 405 -5.15 30.63 -21.15
N THR A 406 -3.87 30.66 -20.88
CA THR A 406 -2.96 29.56 -21.24
C THR A 406 -2.19 29.11 -20.01
N GLN A 407 -1.95 27.84 -19.92
CA GLN A 407 -1.13 27.24 -18.87
C GLN A 407 -0.08 26.34 -19.51
N PHE A 408 1.13 26.46 -19.02
CA PHE A 408 2.23 25.58 -19.37
C PHE A 408 2.84 24.99 -18.10
N ASP A 409 3.02 23.68 -18.09
CA ASP A 409 3.48 22.93 -16.92
C ASP A 409 4.58 21.96 -17.32
N VAL A 410 5.65 21.91 -16.53
CA VAL A 410 6.73 20.94 -16.64
C VAL A 410 6.99 20.32 -15.29
N GLN A 411 7.12 19.01 -15.25
CA GLN A 411 7.36 18.24 -14.05
C GLN A 411 8.46 17.22 -14.26
N HIS A 412 9.24 16.98 -13.21
CA HIS A 412 10.16 15.85 -13.12
C HIS A 412 10.01 15.20 -11.74
N VAL A 413 9.75 13.90 -11.72
CA VAL A 413 9.64 13.07 -10.51
C VAL A 413 10.78 12.07 -10.53
N ARG A 414 11.43 11.90 -9.39
CA ARG A 414 12.40 10.85 -9.15
C ARG A 414 12.06 10.11 -7.88
N SER A 415 11.95 8.80 -7.97
CA SER A 415 11.65 7.94 -6.82
C SER A 415 12.66 6.79 -6.72
N LYS A 416 12.97 6.40 -5.48
CA LYS A 416 13.79 5.25 -5.14
C LYS A 416 13.15 4.51 -3.96
N ALA A 417 13.20 3.17 -3.96
CA ALA A 417 12.74 2.34 -2.86
C ALA A 417 13.73 1.19 -2.64
N GLU A 418 14.31 1.14 -1.46
CA GLU A 418 15.23 0.08 -1.03
C GLU A 418 14.54 -0.77 0.05
N VAL A 419 14.70 -2.09 -0.04
CA VAL A 419 14.24 -3.03 0.97
C VAL A 419 15.35 -4.02 1.27
N ALA A 420 15.59 -4.28 2.55
CA ALA A 420 16.43 -5.36 3.04
C ALA A 420 15.66 -6.17 4.09
N ASP A 421 15.49 -7.45 3.85
CA ASP A 421 14.71 -8.36 4.68
C ASP A 421 15.52 -9.61 5.01
N TYR A 422 15.68 -9.87 6.29
CA TYR A 422 16.48 -10.99 6.79
C TYR A 422 15.69 -11.78 7.83
N THR A 423 15.73 -13.09 7.72
CA THR A 423 15.05 -13.99 8.66
C THR A 423 15.96 -15.11 9.09
N VAL A 424 15.92 -15.46 10.37
CA VAL A 424 16.54 -16.66 10.94
C VAL A 424 15.47 -17.46 11.66
N HIS A 425 15.32 -18.72 11.29
CA HIS A 425 14.47 -19.68 11.97
C HIS A 425 15.29 -20.61 12.86
N ASN A 426 15.04 -20.56 14.16
CA ASN A 426 15.31 -21.71 15.01
C ASN A 426 14.06 -22.60 15.03
N ALA A 427 14.22 -23.89 15.17
CA ALA A 427 13.11 -24.81 15.30
C ALA A 427 13.21 -25.63 16.59
N PHE A 428 12.05 -26.06 17.09
CA PHE A 428 11.90 -26.92 18.26
C PHE A 428 10.57 -27.67 18.19
N PHE A 429 10.40 -28.69 19.01
CA PHE A 429 9.17 -29.48 19.07
C PHE A 429 8.38 -29.17 20.35
N ALA A 430 7.06 -28.99 20.24
CA ALA A 430 6.17 -28.73 21.36
C ALA A 430 4.79 -29.35 21.13
N ASP A 431 4.16 -29.80 22.20
CA ASP A 431 2.72 -30.00 22.22
C ASP A 431 2.05 -28.62 22.42
N THR A 432 0.98 -28.33 21.68
CA THR A 432 0.33 -27.03 21.74
C THR A 432 -1.06 -27.15 22.34
N GLN A 433 -1.26 -26.59 23.54
CA GLN A 433 -2.61 -26.39 24.06
C GLN A 433 -3.20 -25.13 23.41
N LEU A 434 -4.26 -25.32 22.63
CA LEU A 434 -4.95 -24.27 21.89
C LEU A 434 -6.41 -24.19 22.31
N ASP A 435 -6.92 -22.97 22.53
CA ASP A 435 -8.34 -22.66 22.73
C ASP A 435 -8.68 -21.45 21.88
N VAL A 436 -9.61 -21.59 20.93
CA VAL A 436 -10.03 -20.55 19.98
C VAL A 436 -11.42 -19.99 20.29
N THR A 437 -11.96 -20.29 21.45
CA THR A 437 -13.32 -19.88 21.83
C THR A 437 -13.43 -18.46 22.40
N GLY A 438 -12.30 -17.85 22.81
CA GLY A 438 -12.21 -16.48 23.33
C GLY A 438 -12.10 -15.41 22.25
N ASP A 439 -12.11 -14.14 22.68
CA ASP A 439 -11.90 -12.98 21.79
C ASP A 439 -10.49 -12.98 21.15
N VAL A 440 -9.52 -13.64 21.79
CA VAL A 440 -8.19 -13.93 21.28
C VAL A 440 -7.85 -15.38 21.56
N PRO A 441 -7.34 -16.16 20.60
CA PRO A 441 -6.93 -17.54 20.83
C PRO A 441 -5.86 -17.64 21.91
N GLN A 442 -6.01 -18.67 22.79
CA GLN A 442 -5.08 -18.95 23.87
C GLN A 442 -4.10 -20.03 23.43
N VAL A 443 -2.83 -19.71 23.34
CA VAL A 443 -1.75 -20.61 22.91
C VAL A 443 -0.81 -20.89 24.09
N THR A 444 -0.60 -22.16 24.44
CA THR A 444 0.39 -22.57 25.45
C THR A 444 1.24 -23.69 24.89
N LEU A 445 2.56 -23.50 24.92
CA LEU A 445 3.51 -24.50 24.46
C LEU A 445 3.92 -25.41 25.63
N LEU A 446 3.78 -26.72 25.42
CA LEU A 446 4.10 -27.74 26.39
C LEU A 446 5.28 -28.60 25.90
N SER A 447 6.09 -29.07 26.82
CA SER A 447 7.14 -30.03 26.50
C SER A 447 6.53 -31.34 25.99
N PRO A 448 7.00 -31.91 24.84
CA PRO A 448 6.54 -33.18 24.37
C PRO A 448 6.64 -34.26 25.45
N THR A 449 5.69 -35.20 25.48
CA THR A 449 5.57 -36.21 26.55
C THR A 449 6.76 -37.17 26.67
N ASP A 450 7.56 -37.29 25.63
CA ASP A 450 8.80 -38.09 25.60
C ASP A 450 10.06 -37.26 25.94
N THR A 451 9.90 -36.03 26.41
CA THR A 451 11.00 -35.15 26.81
C THR A 451 10.95 -34.79 28.31
N ALA A 452 11.98 -34.11 28.81
CA ALA A 452 12.01 -33.61 30.18
C ALA A 452 11.06 -32.40 30.36
N GLU A 453 10.55 -32.22 31.58
CA GLU A 453 9.84 -30.98 31.96
C GLU A 453 10.74 -29.75 31.73
N GLY A 454 10.19 -28.74 31.09
CA GLY A 454 10.95 -27.52 30.74
C GLY A 454 11.79 -27.65 29.46
N TYR A 455 11.62 -28.73 28.69
CA TYR A 455 12.36 -28.93 27.44
C TYR A 455 12.20 -27.72 26.49
N VAL A 456 10.99 -27.19 26.32
CA VAL A 456 10.71 -26.07 25.41
C VAL A 456 11.37 -24.73 25.83
N GLN A 457 11.96 -24.63 27.04
CA GLN A 457 12.75 -23.50 27.52
C GLN A 457 14.25 -23.79 27.56
N SER A 458 14.71 -24.97 27.15
CA SER A 458 16.12 -25.36 27.20
C SER A 458 16.82 -25.12 25.86
N GLU A 459 18.10 -24.75 25.88
CA GLU A 459 18.91 -24.63 24.66
C GLU A 459 18.97 -25.95 23.86
N GLU A 460 18.85 -27.08 24.55
CA GLU A 460 18.88 -28.40 23.93
C GLU A 460 17.68 -28.67 23.00
N ALA A 461 16.55 -27.97 23.18
CA ALA A 461 15.37 -28.09 22.36
C ALA A 461 15.53 -27.46 20.98
N PHE A 462 16.32 -26.38 20.90
CA PHE A 462 16.39 -25.53 19.73
C PHE A 462 17.52 -25.91 18.79
N TYR A 463 17.27 -25.82 17.50
CA TYR A 463 18.28 -25.94 16.45
C TYR A 463 18.03 -24.87 15.37
N THR A 464 19.08 -24.38 14.75
CA THR A 464 18.96 -23.43 13.64
C THR A 464 18.51 -24.15 12.39
N ARG A 465 17.30 -23.84 11.92
CA ARG A 465 16.61 -24.56 10.83
C ARG A 465 16.96 -24.00 9.46
N SER A 466 16.77 -22.69 9.30
CA SER A 466 16.93 -22.00 8.03
C SER A 466 17.21 -20.52 8.21
N ILE A 467 17.78 -19.94 7.17
CA ILE A 467 18.00 -18.49 7.06
C ILE A 467 17.49 -18.00 5.71
N MET A 468 17.18 -16.71 5.64
CA MET A 468 16.68 -16.06 4.42
C MET A 468 17.23 -14.65 4.34
N ASP A 469 17.56 -14.22 3.12
CA ASP A 469 17.76 -12.84 2.73
C ASP A 469 16.90 -12.50 1.50
N HIS A 470 16.39 -11.26 1.47
CA HIS A 470 15.65 -10.70 0.35
C HIS A 470 15.98 -9.22 0.21
N LEU A 471 16.27 -8.78 -1.00
CA LEU A 471 16.64 -7.40 -1.31
C LEU A 471 15.79 -6.84 -2.44
N GLN A 472 15.46 -5.55 -2.31
CA GLN A 472 14.90 -4.75 -3.40
C GLN A 472 15.72 -3.45 -3.53
N ASP A 473 15.95 -3.02 -4.77
CA ASP A 473 16.57 -1.74 -5.11
C ASP A 473 15.89 -1.19 -6.37
N ASN A 474 14.81 -0.45 -6.15
CA ASN A 474 13.94 0.05 -7.20
C ASN A 474 14.18 1.54 -7.40
N GLU A 475 14.20 1.97 -8.65
CA GLU A 475 14.33 3.37 -9.04
C GLU A 475 13.43 3.70 -10.22
N GLY A 476 12.94 4.93 -10.27
CA GLY A 476 12.15 5.41 -11.39
C GLY A 476 12.21 6.92 -11.52
N ASP A 477 12.15 7.37 -12.76
CA ASP A 477 12.11 8.78 -13.14
C ASP A 477 10.92 9.01 -14.07
N GLU A 478 10.19 10.11 -13.89
CA GLU A 478 9.17 10.57 -14.83
C GLU A 478 9.40 12.02 -15.20
N THR A 479 9.33 12.34 -16.50
CA THR A 479 9.28 13.71 -16.99
C THR A 479 7.98 13.94 -17.74
N ALA A 480 7.25 14.98 -17.36
CA ALA A 480 5.99 15.35 -18.01
C ALA A 480 5.97 16.82 -18.43
N VAL A 481 5.34 17.06 -19.58
CA VAL A 481 5.07 18.41 -20.09
C VAL A 481 3.59 18.49 -20.44
N ARG A 482 2.93 19.58 -20.04
CA ARG A 482 1.52 19.84 -20.29
C ARG A 482 1.35 21.27 -20.80
N GLY A 483 0.42 21.46 -21.73
CA GLY A 483 -0.01 22.78 -22.20
C GLY A 483 -1.52 22.83 -22.36
N ASP A 484 -2.15 23.87 -21.83
CA ASP A 484 -3.60 24.07 -21.88
C ASP A 484 -3.90 25.47 -22.43
N LEU A 485 -4.99 25.58 -23.19
CA LEU A 485 -5.54 26.84 -23.69
C LEU A 485 -7.05 26.86 -23.43
N GLU A 486 -7.51 27.90 -22.80
CA GLU A 486 -8.92 28.17 -22.58
C GLU A 486 -9.35 29.44 -23.27
N PHE A 487 -10.54 29.38 -23.89
CA PHE A 487 -11.16 30.52 -24.55
C PHE A 487 -12.57 30.75 -24.01
N ASP A 488 -12.79 31.93 -23.39
CA ASP A 488 -14.08 32.32 -22.83
C ASP A 488 -14.96 33.01 -23.87
N PHE A 489 -16.16 32.48 -24.04
CA PHE A 489 -17.17 33.09 -24.92
C PHE A 489 -17.74 34.36 -24.26
N SER A 490 -18.07 35.37 -25.06
CA SER A 490 -18.61 36.62 -24.53
C SER A 490 -20.15 36.62 -24.45
N GLY A 491 -20.67 37.28 -23.40
CA GLY A 491 -22.12 37.60 -23.26
C GLY A 491 -22.88 36.53 -22.47
N ASP A 492 -24.19 36.74 -22.34
CA ASP A 492 -25.14 35.87 -21.62
C ASP A 492 -25.44 34.57 -22.41
N SER A 493 -24.46 34.01 -23.08
CA SER A 493 -24.56 32.77 -23.84
C SER A 493 -24.48 31.55 -22.91
N TRP A 494 -25.19 30.49 -23.24
CA TRP A 494 -25.04 29.17 -22.61
C TRP A 494 -23.66 28.54 -22.83
N ALA A 495 -22.94 28.95 -23.88
CA ALA A 495 -21.54 28.60 -24.07
C ALA A 495 -20.68 29.47 -23.16
N LYS A 496 -19.98 28.89 -22.21
CA LYS A 496 -19.09 29.59 -21.27
C LYS A 496 -17.67 29.61 -21.80
N SER A 497 -17.05 28.43 -21.90
CA SER A 497 -15.67 28.32 -22.41
C SER A 497 -15.44 27.06 -23.23
N VAL A 498 -14.31 27.05 -23.91
CA VAL A 498 -13.74 25.84 -24.50
C VAL A 498 -12.29 25.73 -24.10
N ARG A 499 -11.89 24.54 -23.64
CA ARG A 499 -10.50 24.22 -23.24
C ARG A 499 -9.91 23.19 -24.15
N PHE A 500 -8.66 23.37 -24.53
CA PHE A 500 -7.85 22.41 -25.27
C PHE A 500 -6.56 22.18 -24.51
N GLY A 501 -6.14 20.95 -24.41
CA GLY A 501 -4.85 20.69 -23.78
C GLY A 501 -4.22 19.43 -24.31
N GLY A 502 -2.91 19.33 -24.05
CA GLY A 502 -2.11 18.16 -24.35
C GLY A 502 -1.08 17.90 -23.27
N ARG A 503 -0.79 16.63 -23.02
CA ARG A 503 0.25 16.15 -22.11
C ARG A 503 1.09 15.11 -22.80
N TYR A 504 2.40 15.20 -22.60
CA TYR A 504 3.36 14.13 -22.87
C TYR A 504 4.04 13.78 -21.56
N ALA A 505 4.17 12.50 -21.28
CA ALA A 505 4.93 12.00 -20.16
C ALA A 505 5.71 10.76 -20.55
N GLU A 506 6.94 10.67 -20.06
CA GLU A 506 7.82 9.53 -20.20
C GLU A 506 8.27 9.11 -18.80
N ARG A 507 8.05 7.84 -18.46
CA ARG A 507 8.41 7.22 -17.19
C ARG A 507 9.28 6.00 -17.45
N ASP A 508 10.46 6.01 -16.87
CA ASP A 508 11.39 4.88 -16.82
C ASP A 508 11.40 4.31 -15.40
N GLN A 509 11.34 2.99 -15.27
CA GLN A 509 11.41 2.32 -13.98
C GLN A 509 12.23 1.05 -14.05
N THR A 510 13.18 0.93 -13.13
CA THR A 510 13.94 -0.30 -12.90
C THR A 510 13.50 -0.90 -11.58
N VAL A 511 12.96 -2.10 -11.64
CA VAL A 511 12.56 -2.89 -10.45
C VAL A 511 13.58 -4.01 -10.30
N ARG A 512 14.29 -4.03 -9.19
CA ARG A 512 15.19 -5.11 -8.78
C ARG A 512 14.60 -5.77 -7.55
N TYR A 513 14.19 -7.01 -7.71
CA TYR A 513 13.47 -7.77 -6.68
C TYR A 513 14.05 -9.18 -6.61
N SER A 514 14.85 -9.48 -5.58
CA SER A 514 15.36 -10.83 -5.39
C SER A 514 14.21 -11.79 -5.03
N THR A 515 14.38 -13.07 -5.29
CA THR A 515 13.56 -14.09 -4.62
C THR A 515 13.80 -14.03 -3.11
N PHE A 516 12.87 -14.56 -2.31
CA PHE A 516 13.13 -14.87 -0.90
C PHE A 516 14.11 -16.04 -0.86
N ASN A 517 15.36 -15.73 -0.59
CA ASN A 517 16.48 -16.67 -0.73
C ASN A 517 16.64 -17.55 0.51
N TRP A 518 15.76 -18.51 0.65
CA TRP A 518 15.77 -19.48 1.74
C TRP A 518 16.87 -20.52 1.59
N GLY A 519 17.54 -20.85 2.68
CA GLY A 519 18.46 -21.99 2.77
C GLY A 519 18.41 -22.69 4.12
N ASN A 520 18.53 -24.02 4.09
CA ASN A 520 18.57 -24.82 5.30
C ASN A 520 19.92 -24.72 5.99
N MET A 521 19.90 -24.71 7.32
CA MET A 521 21.07 -24.72 8.19
C MET A 521 21.29 -26.07 8.86
N SER A 522 20.25 -26.87 8.91
CA SER A 522 20.31 -28.21 9.49
C SER A 522 19.69 -29.21 8.55
N ALA A 523 20.24 -30.43 8.50
CA ALA A 523 19.55 -31.54 7.90
C ALA A 523 18.31 -31.86 8.75
N THR A 524 17.14 -31.88 8.10
CA THR A 524 15.84 -31.89 8.78
C THR A 524 15.54 -33.21 9.49
N TRP A 525 16.19 -34.28 9.08
CA TRP A 525 15.83 -35.66 9.46
C TRP A 525 16.91 -36.49 10.17
N ASN A 526 18.16 -36.01 10.28
CA ASN A 526 19.19 -36.85 10.90
C ASN A 526 20.34 -36.12 11.61
N ASP A 527 20.44 -34.76 11.53
CA ASP A 527 21.54 -34.04 12.18
C ASP A 527 21.18 -32.56 12.39
N PRO A 528 20.32 -32.22 13.37
CA PRO A 528 19.98 -30.85 13.65
C PRO A 528 21.19 -30.11 14.25
N LEU A 529 21.51 -28.91 13.73
CA LEU A 529 22.49 -28.02 14.34
C LEU A 529 21.90 -27.39 15.61
N ARG A 530 22.02 -28.09 16.74
CA ARG A 530 21.53 -27.58 18.03
C ARG A 530 22.29 -26.34 18.47
N ILE A 531 21.55 -25.35 19.00
CA ILE A 531 22.19 -24.13 19.46
C ILE A 531 23.13 -24.37 20.66
N SER A 532 22.84 -25.35 21.51
CA SER A 532 23.70 -25.80 22.62
C SER A 532 25.01 -26.46 22.19
N GLU A 533 25.03 -27.07 20.99
CA GLU A 533 26.18 -27.77 20.43
C GLU A 533 26.93 -26.94 19.37
N ALA A 534 26.29 -25.88 18.86
CA ALA A 534 26.90 -24.99 17.90
C ALA A 534 28.12 -24.30 18.53
N ASN A 535 29.26 -24.33 17.84
CA ASN A 535 30.42 -23.55 18.26
C ASN A 535 30.22 -22.05 17.97
N ALA A 536 29.12 -21.50 18.48
CA ALA A 536 28.66 -20.17 18.23
C ALA A 536 29.29 -19.16 19.22
N PRO A 537 29.50 -17.90 18.84
CA PRO A 537 29.87 -16.85 19.75
C PRO A 537 28.86 -16.71 20.89
N GLU A 538 29.36 -16.40 22.10
CA GLU A 538 28.49 -16.13 23.25
C GLU A 538 27.50 -14.99 22.93
N GLY A 539 26.21 -15.23 23.19
CA GLY A 539 25.13 -14.26 22.95
C GLY A 539 24.58 -14.25 21.52
N LEU A 540 25.00 -15.19 20.65
CA LEU A 540 24.41 -15.31 19.30
C LEU A 540 22.94 -15.76 19.34
N TYR A 541 22.56 -16.46 20.40
CA TYR A 541 21.19 -16.86 20.70
C TYR A 541 20.78 -16.32 22.07
N ALA A 542 19.55 -15.88 22.20
CA ALA A 542 19.02 -15.37 23.45
C ALA A 542 17.57 -15.78 23.63
N GLN A 543 17.17 -15.96 24.89
CA GLN A 543 15.76 -16.14 25.22
C GLN A 543 14.98 -14.85 24.97
N HIS A 544 13.81 -15.01 24.38
CA HIS A 544 12.82 -13.94 24.28
C HIS A 544 11.56 -14.33 25.05
N ASN A 545 10.96 -13.34 25.72
CA ASN A 545 9.72 -13.49 26.46
C ASN A 545 8.66 -12.61 25.83
N PHE A 546 7.51 -13.20 25.51
CA PHE A 546 6.35 -12.47 25.05
C PHE A 546 5.55 -11.94 26.27
N GLU A 547 6.12 -10.92 26.92
CA GLU A 547 5.55 -10.36 28.16
C GLU A 547 4.35 -9.46 27.87
N ASN A 548 3.34 -9.48 28.76
CA ASN A 548 2.09 -8.72 28.61
C ASN A 548 1.44 -8.96 27.25
N TYR A 549 1.55 -10.22 26.77
CA TYR A 549 1.12 -10.62 25.46
C TYR A 549 -0.40 -10.38 25.28
N GLN A 550 -0.79 -9.79 24.15
CA GLN A 550 -2.18 -9.36 23.92
C GLN A 550 -2.75 -8.54 25.11
N ARG A 551 -1.91 -7.72 25.78
CA ARG A 551 -2.23 -6.96 27.00
C ARG A 551 -2.66 -7.84 28.19
N GLY A 552 -2.18 -9.08 28.26
CA GLY A 552 -2.49 -10.07 29.29
C GLY A 552 -3.79 -10.81 29.05
N GLU A 553 -4.44 -10.66 27.89
CA GLU A 553 -5.64 -11.43 27.52
C GLU A 553 -5.28 -12.82 26.98
N ALA A 554 -4.04 -13.04 26.58
CA ALA A 554 -3.50 -14.34 26.22
C ALA A 554 -2.31 -14.70 27.11
N PRO A 555 -1.98 -16.00 27.28
CA PRO A 555 -0.85 -16.43 28.09
C PRO A 555 0.48 -15.89 27.56
N ASP A 556 1.35 -15.45 28.47
CA ASP A 556 2.72 -15.13 28.15
C ASP A 556 3.49 -16.42 27.77
N VAL A 557 4.20 -16.41 26.67
CA VAL A 557 5.10 -17.48 26.26
C VAL A 557 6.55 -17.04 26.51
N ASN A 558 7.24 -17.77 27.38
CA ASN A 558 8.55 -17.38 27.88
C ASN A 558 9.61 -18.43 27.61
N GLY A 559 10.84 -17.98 27.41
CA GLY A 559 12.04 -18.82 27.40
C GLY A 559 12.37 -19.48 26.07
N ALA A 560 11.69 -19.12 24.97
CA ALA A 560 12.09 -19.58 23.65
C ALA A 560 13.36 -18.88 23.16
N TYR A 561 14.24 -19.62 22.48
CA TYR A 561 15.53 -19.12 22.00
C TYR A 561 15.43 -18.62 20.56
N PHE A 562 15.86 -17.40 20.33
CA PHE A 562 15.90 -16.71 19.05
C PHE A 562 17.34 -16.33 18.68
N TYR A 563 17.58 -16.13 17.41
CA TYR A 563 18.79 -15.48 16.94
C TYR A 563 18.88 -14.05 17.49
N ALA A 564 20.02 -13.70 18.08
CA ALA A 564 20.28 -12.40 18.71
C ALA A 564 21.42 -11.63 18.04
N GLY A 565 21.98 -12.17 16.95
CA GLY A 565 23.01 -11.51 16.15
C GLY A 565 22.48 -10.36 15.29
N GLU A 566 23.38 -9.74 14.55
CA GLU A 566 23.04 -8.66 13.61
C GLU A 566 22.38 -9.22 12.34
N PHE A 567 21.55 -8.40 11.68
CA PHE A 567 20.93 -8.71 10.41
C PHE A 567 21.64 -7.95 9.29
N ASN A 568 22.52 -8.63 8.61
CA ASN A 568 23.19 -8.21 7.39
C ASN A 568 23.82 -9.43 6.70
N ALA A 569 24.19 -9.32 5.44
CA ALA A 569 24.74 -10.43 4.67
C ALA A 569 25.96 -11.08 5.32
N GLN A 570 26.84 -10.30 5.98
CA GLN A 570 28.02 -10.86 6.63
C GLN A 570 27.68 -11.67 7.90
N ALA A 571 26.75 -11.17 8.72
CA ALA A 571 26.32 -11.91 9.92
C ALA A 571 25.64 -13.24 9.55
N LEU A 572 24.87 -13.28 8.47
CA LEU A 572 24.27 -14.52 7.97
C LEU A 572 25.33 -15.48 7.38
N ARG A 573 26.40 -14.96 6.72
CA ARG A 573 27.54 -15.80 6.31
C ARG A 573 28.25 -16.42 7.51
N ASP A 574 28.49 -15.62 8.56
CA ASP A 574 29.13 -16.09 9.77
C ASP A 574 28.27 -17.17 10.46
N LEU A 575 26.94 -16.98 10.46
CA LEU A 575 25.99 -17.98 10.94
C LEU A 575 26.04 -19.26 10.10
N ALA A 576 25.98 -19.14 8.77
CA ALA A 576 26.04 -20.29 7.84
C ALA A 576 27.36 -21.08 7.97
N ALA A 577 28.45 -20.40 8.31
CA ALA A 577 29.74 -21.06 8.51
C ALA A 577 29.83 -21.91 9.80
N LEU A 578 28.82 -21.85 10.69
CA LEU A 578 28.77 -22.74 11.87
C LEU A 578 28.44 -24.19 11.52
N THR A 579 27.97 -24.45 10.31
CA THR A 579 27.60 -25.79 9.84
C THR A 579 28.23 -26.09 8.49
N THR A 580 28.44 -27.40 8.21
CA THR A 580 28.90 -27.88 6.90
C THR A 580 27.76 -28.32 5.99
N VAL A 581 26.52 -28.30 6.48
CA VAL A 581 25.33 -28.77 5.73
C VAL A 581 24.42 -27.60 5.27
N SER A 582 24.88 -26.35 5.44
CA SER A 582 24.11 -25.22 4.96
C SER A 582 23.91 -25.28 3.45
N SER A 583 22.67 -25.12 3.02
CA SER A 583 22.32 -24.95 1.60
C SER A 583 22.13 -23.49 1.22
N TRP A 584 22.22 -22.57 2.18
CA TRP A 584 22.08 -21.15 1.89
C TRP A 584 23.32 -20.59 1.22
N ILE A 585 23.10 -19.88 0.12
CA ILE A 585 24.11 -19.16 -0.63
C ILE A 585 23.68 -17.68 -0.62
N PRO A 586 24.50 -16.74 -0.14
CA PRO A 586 24.19 -15.31 -0.17
C PRO A 586 23.72 -14.85 -1.55
N LEU A 587 22.77 -13.91 -1.61
CA LEU A 587 22.24 -13.40 -2.87
C LEU A 587 23.33 -12.99 -3.87
N GLU A 588 24.38 -12.34 -3.40
CA GLU A 588 25.49 -11.84 -4.22
C GLU A 588 26.47 -12.95 -4.70
N ASP A 589 26.45 -14.12 -4.05
CA ASP A 589 27.34 -15.26 -4.37
C ASP A 589 26.64 -16.31 -5.26
N ARG A 590 25.36 -16.13 -5.58
CA ARG A 590 24.61 -17.03 -6.46
C ARG A 590 25.20 -17.05 -7.87
N ALA A 591 25.20 -18.23 -8.48
CA ALA A 591 25.68 -18.37 -9.86
C ALA A 591 24.79 -17.57 -10.84
N GLY A 592 25.40 -16.78 -11.70
CA GLY A 592 24.72 -16.01 -12.74
C GLY A 592 24.19 -14.64 -12.31
N VAL A 593 24.52 -14.13 -11.11
CA VAL A 593 24.19 -12.74 -10.75
C VAL A 593 24.83 -11.73 -11.71
N VAL A 594 24.12 -10.66 -11.96
CA VAL A 594 24.62 -9.56 -12.80
C VAL A 594 25.81 -8.91 -12.10
N PRO A 595 26.99 -8.79 -12.75
CA PRO A 595 28.19 -8.28 -12.13
C PRO A 595 27.99 -6.94 -11.43
N GLY A 596 28.37 -6.85 -10.15
CA GLY A 596 28.23 -5.65 -9.34
C GLY A 596 26.87 -5.49 -8.68
N THR A 597 25.99 -6.49 -8.78
CA THR A 597 24.70 -6.53 -8.13
C THR A 597 24.48 -7.85 -7.40
N PRO A 598 23.54 -7.93 -6.42
CA PRO A 598 23.13 -9.20 -5.83
C PRO A 598 22.02 -9.91 -6.62
N PHE A 599 21.62 -9.39 -7.78
CA PHE A 599 20.44 -9.82 -8.53
C PHE A 599 20.78 -10.71 -9.70
N LEU A 600 19.96 -11.71 -9.95
CA LEU A 600 19.95 -12.48 -11.19
C LEU A 600 19.35 -11.65 -12.34
N PRO A 601 19.66 -11.94 -13.61
CA PRO A 601 19.02 -11.24 -14.74
C PRO A 601 17.49 -11.19 -14.67
N GLY A 602 16.86 -12.26 -14.19
CA GLY A 602 15.41 -12.36 -14.01
C GLY A 602 14.83 -11.62 -12.82
N GLU A 603 15.66 -11.12 -11.95
CA GLU A 603 15.28 -10.29 -10.81
C GLU A 603 15.40 -8.81 -11.11
N ILE A 604 15.83 -8.44 -12.32
CA ILE A 604 15.93 -7.06 -12.81
C ILE A 604 14.94 -6.86 -13.94
N ASN A 605 13.98 -5.97 -13.75
CA ASN A 605 13.01 -5.58 -14.74
C ASN A 605 13.17 -4.10 -15.06
N VAL A 606 13.39 -3.78 -16.35
CA VAL A 606 13.43 -2.41 -16.84
C VAL A 606 12.21 -2.18 -17.69
N ALA A 607 11.36 -1.25 -17.29
CA ALA A 607 10.13 -0.92 -17.99
C ALA A 607 10.09 0.58 -18.29
N GLN A 608 9.61 0.92 -19.48
CA GLN A 608 9.39 2.29 -19.94
C GLN A 608 7.93 2.44 -20.36
N GLN A 609 7.32 3.56 -20.02
CA GLN A 609 5.98 3.93 -20.42
C GLN A 609 5.98 5.37 -20.94
N GLU A 610 5.62 5.53 -22.22
CA GLU A 610 5.39 6.83 -22.83
C GLU A 610 3.89 7.06 -22.97
N THR A 611 3.40 8.22 -22.57
CA THR A 611 2.00 8.59 -22.67
C THR A 611 1.83 9.91 -23.38
N THR A 612 1.06 9.92 -24.45
CA THR A 612 0.65 11.14 -25.15
C THR A 612 -0.86 11.29 -25.05
N ALA A 613 -1.31 12.45 -24.53
CA ALA A 613 -2.72 12.72 -24.38
C ALA A 613 -3.10 14.08 -24.96
N ALA A 614 -4.30 14.17 -25.51
CA ALA A 614 -4.92 15.41 -25.95
C ALA A 614 -6.40 15.43 -25.57
N TYR A 615 -6.93 16.61 -25.23
CA TYR A 615 -8.33 16.73 -24.87
C TYR A 615 -8.98 17.99 -25.43
N VAL A 616 -10.29 17.95 -25.51
CA VAL A 616 -11.16 19.09 -25.67
C VAL A 616 -12.28 19.01 -24.65
N ARG A 617 -12.55 20.12 -23.96
CA ARG A 617 -13.63 20.29 -23.00
C ARG A 617 -14.43 21.53 -23.38
N PHE A 618 -15.74 21.43 -23.38
CA PHE A 618 -16.68 22.53 -23.59
C PHE A 618 -17.48 22.75 -22.32
N ASP A 619 -17.41 23.95 -21.76
CA ASP A 619 -18.13 24.36 -20.58
C ASP A 619 -19.38 25.15 -20.98
N PHE A 620 -20.51 24.80 -20.36
CA PHE A 620 -21.81 25.45 -20.62
C PHE A 620 -22.53 25.75 -19.32
N GLY A 621 -23.36 26.74 -19.34
CA GLY A 621 -24.17 27.09 -18.17
C GLY A 621 -25.00 28.33 -18.35
N GLY A 622 -26.01 28.47 -17.49
CA GLY A 622 -26.88 29.64 -17.47
C GLY A 622 -28.04 29.49 -16.50
N ASP A 623 -28.67 30.64 -16.24
CA ASP A 623 -29.80 30.70 -15.33
C ASP A 623 -31.12 30.59 -16.07
N PHE A 624 -32.02 29.80 -15.51
CA PHE A 624 -33.39 29.72 -15.97
C PHE A 624 -34.24 30.82 -15.32
N SER A 625 -35.27 31.26 -16.02
CA SER A 625 -36.21 32.33 -15.55
C SER A 625 -36.97 31.97 -14.26
N ASN A 626 -36.93 30.71 -13.84
CA ASN A 626 -37.55 30.21 -12.60
C ASN A 626 -36.62 30.21 -11.37
N GLY A 627 -35.39 30.75 -11.50
CA GLY A 627 -34.42 30.81 -10.42
C GLY A 627 -33.58 29.51 -10.29
N MET A 628 -33.68 28.59 -11.23
CA MET A 628 -32.76 27.43 -11.35
C MET A 628 -31.53 27.82 -12.19
N SER A 629 -30.42 27.16 -11.96
CA SER A 629 -29.20 27.27 -12.78
C SER A 629 -28.80 25.91 -13.32
N LEU A 630 -28.13 25.88 -14.47
CA LEU A 630 -27.49 24.71 -14.99
C LEU A 630 -26.05 25.04 -15.39
N ASP A 631 -25.07 24.38 -14.82
CA ASP A 631 -23.69 24.44 -15.24
C ASP A 631 -23.22 23.03 -15.59
N GLY A 632 -22.21 22.93 -16.46
CA GLY A 632 -21.68 21.62 -16.79
C GLY A 632 -20.58 21.70 -17.82
N ASN A 633 -19.95 20.55 -18.00
CA ASN A 633 -18.94 20.35 -19.03
C ASN A 633 -19.16 19.04 -19.79
N VAL A 634 -18.76 19.04 -21.04
CA VAL A 634 -18.70 17.85 -21.87
C VAL A 634 -17.35 17.85 -22.58
N GLY A 635 -16.68 16.70 -22.57
CA GLY A 635 -15.37 16.63 -23.17
C GLY A 635 -15.00 15.23 -23.62
N VAL A 636 -13.89 15.17 -24.32
CA VAL A 636 -13.25 13.93 -24.72
C VAL A 636 -11.74 14.07 -24.58
N ARG A 637 -11.12 13.03 -24.05
CA ARG A 637 -9.67 12.88 -23.95
C ARG A 637 -9.26 11.66 -24.76
N TYR A 638 -8.28 11.84 -25.63
CA TYR A 638 -7.57 10.76 -26.33
C TYR A 638 -6.24 10.52 -25.67
N VAL A 639 -5.90 9.27 -25.46
CA VAL A 639 -4.66 8.85 -24.81
C VAL A 639 -4.04 7.73 -25.64
N SER A 640 -2.78 7.89 -26.02
CA SER A 640 -1.92 6.84 -26.57
C SER A 640 -0.87 6.46 -25.54
N THR A 641 -0.70 5.19 -25.29
CA THR A 641 0.29 4.65 -24.35
C THR A 641 1.17 3.64 -25.09
N ASP A 642 2.49 3.87 -25.03
CA ASP A 642 3.51 2.93 -25.49
C ASP A 642 4.21 2.35 -24.26
N GLN A 643 4.23 1.02 -24.14
CA GLN A 643 4.90 0.28 -23.06
C GLN A 643 6.02 -0.57 -23.62
N ARG A 644 7.16 -0.58 -22.95
CA ARG A 644 8.30 -1.42 -23.28
C ARG A 644 8.84 -2.07 -22.02
N ALA A 645 9.23 -3.32 -22.11
CA ALA A 645 9.92 -4.01 -21.03
C ALA A 645 11.11 -4.80 -21.58
N ASP A 646 12.27 -4.58 -20.96
CA ASP A 646 13.46 -5.39 -21.20
C ASP A 646 13.49 -6.51 -20.14
N GLY A 647 13.71 -7.74 -20.58
CA GLY A 647 13.71 -8.89 -19.72
C GLY A 647 14.56 -10.02 -20.29
N GLY A 648 14.25 -11.25 -19.90
CA GLY A 648 15.04 -12.41 -20.31
C GLY A 648 14.24 -13.69 -20.38
N ILE A 649 14.72 -14.63 -21.13
CA ILE A 649 14.25 -16.01 -21.18
C ILE A 649 15.32 -16.89 -20.55
N ASN A 650 14.96 -17.61 -19.49
CA ASN A 650 15.79 -18.64 -18.90
C ASN A 650 15.26 -20.00 -19.30
N PHE A 651 16.12 -20.80 -19.92
CA PHE A 651 15.82 -22.17 -20.26
C PHE A 651 16.16 -23.12 -19.11
N PRO A 652 15.49 -24.28 -19.00
CA PRO A 652 15.76 -25.25 -17.95
C PRO A 652 17.15 -25.88 -18.13
N SER A 653 17.73 -26.38 -17.04
CA SER A 653 18.97 -27.11 -17.10
C SER A 653 18.73 -28.56 -17.52
N VAL A 654 19.12 -28.90 -18.74
CA VAL A 654 19.09 -30.32 -19.23
C VAL A 654 19.92 -31.23 -18.34
N GLN A 655 21.06 -30.74 -17.85
CA GLN A 655 21.93 -31.53 -16.94
C GLN A 655 21.22 -31.82 -15.60
N GLN A 656 20.45 -30.88 -15.08
CA GLN A 656 19.65 -31.11 -13.87
C GLN A 656 18.52 -32.12 -14.13
N PHE A 657 17.85 -32.03 -15.29
CA PHE A 657 16.85 -33.05 -15.67
C PHE A 657 17.43 -34.46 -15.81
N LEU A 658 18.61 -34.58 -16.38
CA LEU A 658 19.31 -35.84 -16.51
C LEU A 658 19.98 -36.32 -15.19
N ASP A 659 19.77 -35.61 -14.08
CA ASP A 659 20.30 -35.91 -12.76
C ASP A 659 21.85 -36.01 -12.78
N ASN A 660 22.49 -35.14 -13.56
CA ASN A 660 23.92 -35.08 -13.86
C ASN A 660 24.48 -36.33 -14.58
N ASP A 661 23.61 -37.23 -15.04
CA ASP A 661 24.02 -38.37 -15.91
C ASP A 661 23.69 -38.01 -17.37
N PRO A 662 24.67 -37.98 -18.28
CA PRO A 662 24.42 -37.69 -19.69
C PRO A 662 23.69 -38.81 -20.43
N ASP A 663 23.50 -39.98 -19.80
CA ASP A 663 22.82 -41.11 -20.43
C ASP A 663 21.30 -41.08 -20.24
N LEU A 664 20.61 -40.58 -21.27
CA LEU A 664 19.13 -40.55 -21.32
C LEU A 664 18.51 -41.95 -21.08
N THR A 665 19.21 -43.03 -21.47
CA THR A 665 18.73 -44.41 -21.25
C THR A 665 18.67 -44.73 -19.77
N ALA A 666 19.65 -44.26 -18.99
CA ALA A 666 19.65 -44.43 -17.54
C ALA A 666 18.45 -43.70 -16.90
N ARG A 667 18.16 -42.47 -17.31
CA ARG A 667 17.04 -41.67 -16.81
C ARG A 667 15.67 -42.27 -17.16
N CYS A 668 15.53 -42.82 -18.35
CA CYS A 668 14.30 -43.46 -18.82
C CYS A 668 14.18 -44.95 -18.46
N THR A 669 15.07 -45.48 -17.62
CA THR A 669 15.01 -46.87 -17.14
C THR A 669 14.68 -46.87 -15.65
N PRO A 670 13.55 -47.45 -15.17
CA PRO A 670 13.23 -47.53 -13.75
C PRO A 670 14.36 -48.16 -12.94
N GLN A 671 14.86 -47.46 -11.93
CA GLN A 671 15.98 -47.92 -11.09
C GLN A 671 15.53 -48.99 -10.08
N THR A 672 14.29 -48.96 -9.64
CA THR A 672 13.67 -49.89 -8.74
C THR A 672 12.28 -50.32 -9.23
N LEU A 673 11.83 -51.47 -8.78
CA LEU A 673 10.51 -52.02 -9.15
C LEU A 673 9.43 -51.16 -8.47
N GLY A 674 8.76 -50.32 -9.25
CA GLY A 674 7.70 -49.42 -8.77
C GLY A 674 7.99 -47.93 -9.00
N ASP A 675 9.20 -47.56 -9.41
CA ASP A 675 9.49 -46.16 -9.79
C ASP A 675 8.73 -45.81 -11.07
N ALA A 676 8.13 -44.64 -11.07
CA ALA A 676 7.49 -44.07 -12.27
C ALA A 676 8.58 -43.65 -13.26
N THR A 677 8.43 -44.04 -14.51
CA THR A 677 9.27 -43.52 -15.60
C THR A 677 8.77 -42.12 -15.96
N PRO A 678 9.62 -41.10 -16.08
CA PRO A 678 9.18 -39.77 -16.50
C PRO A 678 8.38 -39.81 -17.80
N GLY A 679 7.26 -39.09 -17.88
CA GLY A 679 6.40 -39.06 -19.07
C GLY A 679 7.13 -38.58 -20.33
N PHE A 680 8.16 -37.72 -20.17
CA PHE A 680 9.12 -37.36 -21.23
C PHE A 680 9.68 -38.59 -21.97
N CYS A 681 9.92 -39.71 -21.27
CA CYS A 681 10.44 -40.93 -21.82
C CYS A 681 9.43 -41.66 -22.74
N SER A 682 8.16 -41.25 -22.73
CA SER A 682 7.13 -41.79 -23.62
C SER A 682 7.14 -41.13 -25.02
N LEU A 683 7.82 -39.98 -25.17
CA LEU A 683 7.98 -39.29 -26.43
C LEU A 683 8.78 -40.14 -27.42
N ASP A 684 8.57 -39.97 -28.71
CA ASP A 684 9.41 -40.62 -29.71
C ASP A 684 10.86 -40.14 -29.64
N PRO A 685 11.86 -40.98 -29.96
CA PRO A 685 13.27 -40.63 -29.76
C PRO A 685 13.75 -39.39 -30.51
N ALA A 686 13.14 -39.02 -31.64
CA ALA A 686 13.50 -37.84 -32.40
C ALA A 686 13.00 -36.57 -31.67
N THR A 687 11.79 -36.63 -31.14
CA THR A 687 11.22 -35.58 -30.32
C THR A 687 11.97 -35.39 -29.01
N GLN A 688 12.40 -36.48 -28.36
CA GLN A 688 13.22 -36.40 -27.15
C GLN A 688 14.55 -35.66 -27.42
N VAL A 689 15.23 -35.98 -28.51
CA VAL A 689 16.51 -35.34 -28.89
C VAL A 689 16.27 -33.85 -29.26
N ALA A 690 15.24 -33.55 -30.05
CA ALA A 690 14.87 -32.16 -30.41
C ALA A 690 14.53 -31.32 -29.16
N TYR A 691 13.77 -31.89 -28.23
CA TYR A 691 13.37 -31.25 -26.99
C TYR A 691 14.58 -30.94 -26.07
N LEU A 692 15.47 -31.91 -25.89
CA LEU A 692 16.71 -31.72 -25.11
C LEU A 692 17.61 -30.63 -25.74
N ASN A 693 17.73 -30.64 -27.09
CA ASN A 693 18.47 -29.63 -27.81
C ASN A 693 17.84 -28.24 -27.64
N TRP A 694 16.51 -28.13 -27.68
CA TRP A 694 15.80 -26.92 -27.41
C TRP A 694 15.95 -26.47 -25.95
N ALA A 695 15.78 -27.37 -24.98
CA ALA A 695 15.85 -27.05 -23.55
C ALA A 695 17.29 -26.66 -23.11
N ASP A 696 18.34 -27.12 -23.80
CA ASP A 696 19.72 -26.71 -23.56
C ASP A 696 20.05 -25.31 -24.18
N GLY A 697 19.01 -24.51 -24.39
CA GLY A 697 19.17 -23.17 -24.92
C GLY A 697 19.83 -22.20 -23.93
N ALA A 698 20.68 -21.35 -24.46
CA ALA A 698 21.27 -20.29 -23.67
C ALA A 698 20.19 -19.25 -23.27
N SER A 699 20.23 -18.82 -22.02
CA SER A 699 19.43 -17.66 -21.58
C SER A 699 19.71 -16.45 -22.49
N THR A 700 18.67 -15.76 -22.90
CA THR A 700 18.76 -14.61 -23.82
C THR A 700 17.92 -13.44 -23.31
N THR A 701 18.33 -12.25 -23.68
CA THR A 701 17.52 -11.04 -23.42
C THR A 701 16.37 -10.95 -24.42
N ILE A 702 15.25 -10.47 -23.95
CA ILE A 702 14.07 -10.16 -24.76
C ILE A 702 13.69 -8.70 -24.52
N ASN A 703 13.30 -8.02 -25.58
CA ASN A 703 12.71 -6.68 -25.51
C ASN A 703 11.32 -6.80 -26.10
N ASP A 704 10.30 -6.51 -25.33
CA ASP A 704 8.92 -6.57 -25.77
C ASP A 704 8.28 -5.19 -25.64
N ALA A 705 7.36 -4.90 -26.56
CA ALA A 705 6.65 -3.62 -26.62
C ALA A 705 5.19 -3.83 -26.93
N TYR A 706 4.37 -2.98 -26.35
CA TYR A 706 2.93 -2.97 -26.55
C TYR A 706 2.39 -1.55 -26.55
N ASP A 707 1.52 -1.23 -27.50
CA ASP A 707 0.87 0.07 -27.63
C ASP A 707 -0.63 -0.07 -27.68
N TYR A 708 -1.33 0.89 -27.09
CA TYR A 708 -2.78 0.96 -27.13
C TYR A 708 -3.28 2.40 -27.01
N ASP A 709 -4.49 2.60 -27.55
CA ASP A 709 -5.16 3.89 -27.58
C ASP A 709 -6.49 3.84 -26.83
N ASN A 710 -6.81 4.93 -26.13
CA ASN A 710 -8.06 5.06 -25.40
C ASN A 710 -8.76 6.37 -25.71
N VAL A 711 -10.09 6.30 -25.86
CA VAL A 711 -10.97 7.48 -25.98
C VAL A 711 -11.84 7.55 -24.74
N LEU A 712 -11.72 8.63 -24.00
CA LEU A 712 -12.30 8.83 -22.67
C LEU A 712 -13.30 10.01 -22.71
N PRO A 713 -14.57 9.77 -23.06
CA PRO A 713 -15.61 10.80 -22.99
C PRO A 713 -16.00 11.08 -21.53
N SER A 714 -16.39 12.32 -21.26
CA SER A 714 -16.94 12.77 -19.98
C SER A 714 -18.04 13.79 -20.14
N LEU A 715 -19.03 13.74 -19.26
CA LEU A 715 -20.10 14.71 -19.12
C LEU A 715 -20.36 14.92 -17.64
N ASN A 716 -20.24 16.16 -17.16
CA ASN A 716 -20.59 16.55 -15.81
C ASN A 716 -21.61 17.68 -15.87
N MET A 717 -22.66 17.62 -15.05
CA MET A 717 -23.72 18.60 -14.99
C MET A 717 -24.05 18.92 -13.52
N LYS A 718 -24.27 20.17 -13.22
CA LYS A 718 -24.67 20.71 -11.92
C LYS A 718 -25.95 21.53 -12.10
N LEU A 719 -27.09 21.00 -11.67
CA LEU A 719 -28.38 21.68 -11.71
C LEU A 719 -28.68 22.30 -10.34
N GLY A 720 -28.53 23.60 -10.22
CA GLY A 720 -28.99 24.39 -9.07
C GLY A 720 -30.49 24.47 -9.06
N LEU A 721 -31.15 23.91 -8.06
CA LEU A 721 -32.61 24.00 -7.88
C LEU A 721 -32.98 25.34 -7.23
N ASN A 722 -32.10 25.86 -6.40
CA ASN A 722 -32.10 27.17 -5.75
C ASN A 722 -30.69 27.40 -5.15
N ASP A 723 -30.49 28.48 -4.39
CA ASP A 723 -29.19 28.83 -3.81
C ASP A 723 -28.62 27.77 -2.87
N ASP A 724 -29.45 26.92 -2.27
CA ASP A 724 -29.07 25.94 -1.24
C ASP A 724 -29.09 24.49 -1.72
N MET A 725 -29.70 24.19 -2.87
CA MET A 725 -29.92 22.82 -3.31
C MET A 725 -29.46 22.61 -4.74
N LEU A 726 -28.70 21.56 -4.97
CA LEU A 726 -28.29 21.19 -6.30
C LEU A 726 -28.36 19.67 -6.53
N ILE A 727 -28.46 19.29 -7.79
CA ILE A 727 -28.32 17.91 -8.30
C ILE A 727 -27.10 17.89 -9.20
N ARG A 728 -26.20 16.93 -8.95
CA ARG A 728 -25.02 16.72 -9.77
C ARG A 728 -25.14 15.38 -10.49
N PHE A 729 -24.82 15.37 -11.77
CA PHE A 729 -24.80 14.17 -12.61
C PHE A 729 -23.44 14.08 -13.31
N GLY A 730 -22.83 12.89 -13.30
CA GLY A 730 -21.59 12.57 -13.97
C GLY A 730 -21.73 11.30 -14.82
N LEU A 731 -21.14 11.32 -16.00
CA LEU A 731 -20.97 10.17 -16.88
C LEU A 731 -19.55 10.24 -17.43
N SER A 732 -18.78 9.16 -17.26
CA SER A 732 -17.41 9.15 -17.78
C SER A 732 -16.92 7.73 -18.07
N ARG A 733 -15.93 7.64 -18.97
CA ARG A 733 -15.10 6.47 -19.17
C ARG A 733 -13.70 6.78 -18.65
N ALA A 734 -13.17 5.89 -17.82
CA ALA A 734 -11.85 5.99 -17.19
C ALA A 734 -11.03 4.74 -17.46
N ILE A 735 -9.72 4.84 -17.34
CA ILE A 735 -8.79 3.70 -17.43
C ILE A 735 -7.89 3.63 -16.21
N SER A 736 -7.36 2.45 -15.90
CA SER A 736 -6.23 2.24 -15.01
C SER A 736 -5.19 1.38 -15.69
N ARG A 737 -3.97 1.90 -15.83
CA ARG A 737 -2.86 1.16 -16.44
C ARG A 737 -2.40 0.03 -15.53
N PRO A 738 -1.84 -1.05 -16.10
CA PRO A 738 -1.16 -2.09 -15.31
C PRO A 738 -0.02 -1.48 -14.48
N ASP A 739 0.21 -2.02 -13.29
CA ASP A 739 1.34 -1.65 -12.47
C ASP A 739 2.67 -2.09 -13.11
N PHE A 740 3.76 -1.34 -12.90
CA PHE A 740 5.08 -1.66 -13.43
C PHE A 740 5.59 -3.03 -12.96
N GLY A 741 5.16 -3.48 -11.80
CA GLY A 741 5.42 -4.83 -11.30
C GLY A 741 4.85 -5.95 -12.18
N LEU A 742 3.78 -5.68 -12.94
CA LEU A 742 3.15 -6.61 -13.88
C LEU A 742 3.75 -6.50 -15.30
N LEU A 743 4.36 -5.36 -15.64
CA LEU A 743 4.97 -5.12 -16.94
C LEU A 743 6.37 -5.73 -17.03
N LYS A 744 6.46 -7.05 -16.94
CA LYS A 744 7.74 -7.78 -16.99
C LYS A 744 7.79 -8.64 -18.24
N SER A 745 8.88 -8.58 -18.98
CA SER A 745 9.14 -9.46 -20.10
C SER A 745 10.15 -10.53 -19.70
N PHE A 746 9.80 -11.31 -18.69
CA PHE A 746 10.70 -12.33 -18.14
C PHE A 746 10.04 -13.70 -18.13
N PHE A 747 10.72 -14.71 -18.70
CA PHE A 747 10.23 -16.08 -18.79
C PHE A 747 11.22 -17.04 -18.13
N THR A 748 10.80 -17.71 -17.08
CA THR A 748 11.50 -18.88 -16.54
C THR A 748 10.80 -20.11 -17.07
N ILE A 749 11.44 -20.78 -18.02
CA ILE A 749 10.92 -22.00 -18.64
C ILE A 749 11.32 -23.18 -17.75
N ASN A 750 10.35 -23.97 -17.35
CA ASN A 750 10.55 -25.24 -16.67
C ASN A 750 10.58 -26.38 -17.69
N PHE A 751 11.32 -27.44 -17.39
CA PHE A 751 11.51 -28.59 -18.32
C PHE A 751 10.19 -29.24 -18.72
N GLY A 752 9.17 -29.15 -17.92
CA GLY A 752 7.85 -29.76 -18.14
C GLY A 752 7.52 -30.74 -17.03
N GLN A 753 6.25 -31.06 -16.97
CA GLN A 753 5.66 -31.91 -15.92
C GLN A 753 4.89 -33.04 -16.56
N ASP A 754 4.75 -34.14 -15.81
CA ASP A 754 3.90 -35.25 -16.18
C ASP A 754 2.50 -35.06 -15.56
N ASP A 755 1.47 -35.46 -16.28
CA ASP A 755 0.12 -35.52 -15.72
C ASP A 755 0.11 -36.52 -14.54
N PRO A 756 -0.28 -36.07 -13.35
CA PRO A 756 -0.20 -36.93 -12.15
C PRO A 756 -1.16 -38.13 -12.19
N VAL A 757 -2.15 -38.14 -13.08
CA VAL A 757 -3.15 -39.19 -13.20
C VAL A 757 -2.80 -40.14 -14.35
N THR A 758 -2.42 -39.59 -15.50
CA THR A 758 -2.15 -40.37 -16.71
C THR A 758 -0.67 -40.70 -16.91
N GLY A 759 0.23 -39.91 -16.27
CA GLY A 759 1.67 -40.02 -16.50
C GLY A 759 2.12 -39.53 -17.86
N GLU A 760 1.26 -38.82 -18.62
CA GLU A 760 1.59 -38.26 -19.93
C GLU A 760 2.42 -36.98 -19.76
N PHE A 761 3.42 -36.77 -20.62
CA PHE A 761 4.21 -35.53 -20.60
C PHE A 761 3.41 -34.37 -21.15
N LEU A 762 3.15 -33.37 -20.30
CA LEU A 762 2.36 -32.20 -20.63
C LEU A 762 3.15 -31.10 -21.38
N GLY A 763 4.46 -31.28 -21.53
CA GLY A 763 5.35 -30.31 -22.18
C GLY A 763 5.86 -29.22 -21.24
N PRO A 764 6.61 -28.24 -21.79
CA PRO A 764 7.25 -27.20 -20.99
C PRO A 764 6.24 -26.17 -20.49
N THR A 765 6.49 -25.68 -19.30
CA THR A 765 5.74 -24.56 -18.72
C THR A 765 6.65 -23.38 -18.47
N ALA A 766 6.11 -22.17 -18.44
CA ALA A 766 6.84 -20.98 -17.99
C ALA A 766 5.98 -20.13 -17.08
N ASN A 767 6.63 -19.43 -16.17
CA ASN A 767 6.01 -18.38 -15.39
C ASN A 767 6.51 -17.02 -15.92
N THR A 768 5.60 -16.07 -16.08
CA THR A 768 5.92 -14.71 -16.54
C THR A 768 4.96 -13.67 -15.97
N ALA A 769 5.35 -12.42 -16.05
CA ALA A 769 4.41 -11.30 -16.17
C ALA A 769 4.35 -10.85 -17.63
N GLU A 770 3.36 -10.06 -18.01
CA GLU A 770 3.01 -9.79 -19.41
C GLU A 770 3.06 -8.31 -19.69
N VAL A 771 3.91 -7.87 -20.63
CA VAL A 771 3.94 -6.47 -21.07
C VAL A 771 2.70 -6.09 -21.91
N ARG A 772 2.03 -7.07 -22.51
CA ARG A 772 0.89 -6.89 -23.41
C ARG A 772 -0.43 -6.93 -22.66
N LEU A 773 -0.57 -6.05 -21.67
CA LEU A 773 -1.78 -5.88 -20.89
C LEU A 773 -2.49 -4.60 -21.31
N ASP A 774 -3.77 -4.73 -21.63
CA ASP A 774 -4.64 -3.59 -21.78
C ASP A 774 -4.96 -2.97 -20.42
N PRO A 775 -5.22 -1.66 -20.37
CA PRO A 775 -5.65 -1.02 -19.13
C PRO A 775 -7.05 -1.50 -18.75
N ILE A 776 -7.30 -1.62 -17.45
CA ILE A 776 -8.66 -1.83 -16.93
C ILE A 776 -9.49 -0.61 -17.30
N VAL A 777 -10.67 -0.83 -17.86
CA VAL A 777 -11.60 0.23 -18.27
C VAL A 777 -12.77 0.29 -17.31
N ALA A 778 -13.19 1.50 -16.92
CA ALA A 778 -14.38 1.73 -16.13
C ALA A 778 -15.35 2.68 -16.82
N ASN A 779 -16.58 2.20 -17.10
CA ASN A 779 -17.70 3.04 -17.48
C ASN A 779 -18.47 3.41 -16.20
N GLN A 780 -18.64 4.71 -15.92
CA GLN A 780 -19.15 5.16 -14.61
C GLN A 780 -20.27 6.17 -14.76
N VAL A 781 -21.24 6.08 -13.84
CA VAL A 781 -22.37 6.99 -13.69
C VAL A 781 -22.49 7.39 -12.24
N ASP A 782 -22.57 8.68 -11.99
CA ASP A 782 -22.74 9.29 -10.68
C ASP A 782 -23.95 10.23 -10.66
N LEU A 783 -24.71 10.19 -9.57
CA LEU A 783 -25.82 11.12 -9.33
C LEU A 783 -25.82 11.52 -7.86
N SER A 784 -25.78 12.82 -7.56
CA SER A 784 -25.97 13.31 -6.20
C SER A 784 -27.09 14.33 -6.08
N TYR A 785 -27.71 14.35 -4.89
CA TYR A 785 -28.50 15.43 -4.37
C TYR A 785 -27.74 16.05 -3.20
N GLU A 786 -27.55 17.37 -3.23
CA GLU A 786 -26.79 18.13 -2.26
C GLU A 786 -27.63 19.31 -1.75
N TRP A 787 -27.76 19.40 -0.42
CA TRP A 787 -28.49 20.47 0.26
C TRP A 787 -27.58 21.15 1.26
N TYR A 788 -27.28 22.43 0.99
CA TYR A 788 -26.41 23.31 1.77
C TYR A 788 -27.25 24.32 2.54
N PHE A 789 -27.75 23.93 3.70
CA PHE A 789 -28.73 24.69 4.46
C PHE A 789 -28.12 25.71 5.42
N SER A 790 -26.79 25.75 5.55
CA SER A 790 -26.03 26.78 6.29
C SER A 790 -24.55 26.77 5.86
N ASP A 791 -23.76 27.74 6.33
CA ASP A 791 -22.33 27.87 6.01
C ASP A 791 -21.49 26.60 6.30
N VAL A 792 -21.93 25.81 7.28
CA VAL A 792 -21.30 24.52 7.64
C VAL A 792 -22.31 23.36 7.53
N GLY A 793 -23.62 23.67 7.36
CA GLY A 793 -24.65 22.64 7.31
C GLY A 793 -24.89 22.10 5.92
N SER A 794 -24.73 20.77 5.74
CA SER A 794 -25.05 20.12 4.47
C SER A 794 -25.54 18.68 4.65
N LEU A 795 -26.31 18.23 3.68
CA LEU A 795 -26.72 16.86 3.48
C LEU A 795 -26.46 16.47 2.01
N THR A 796 -25.66 15.45 1.80
CA THR A 796 -25.37 14.91 0.46
C THR A 796 -25.78 13.45 0.39
N VAL A 797 -26.46 13.08 -0.69
CA VAL A 797 -26.80 11.70 -1.06
C VAL A 797 -26.27 11.44 -2.45
N THR A 798 -25.31 10.53 -2.59
CA THR A 798 -24.70 10.19 -3.87
C THR A 798 -24.93 8.73 -4.18
N GLY A 799 -25.51 8.43 -5.35
CA GLY A 799 -25.55 7.07 -5.94
C GLY A 799 -24.49 6.96 -7.03
N PHE A 800 -23.81 5.84 -7.11
CA PHE A 800 -22.81 5.57 -8.14
C PHE A 800 -22.93 4.15 -8.70
N PHE A 801 -22.51 4.00 -9.95
CA PHE A 801 -22.39 2.74 -10.66
C PHE A 801 -21.14 2.76 -11.53
N LYS A 802 -20.34 1.69 -11.44
CA LYS A 802 -19.16 1.48 -12.26
C LYS A 802 -19.21 0.08 -12.88
N GLU A 803 -18.97 -0.02 -14.16
CA GLU A 803 -18.79 -1.26 -14.92
C GLU A 803 -17.33 -1.35 -15.32
N LEU A 804 -16.70 -2.47 -14.95
CA LEU A 804 -15.27 -2.72 -15.14
C LEU A 804 -15.08 -3.75 -16.24
N GLU A 805 -14.28 -3.40 -17.24
CA GLU A 805 -13.90 -4.24 -18.38
C GLU A 805 -12.38 -4.47 -18.35
N ASP A 806 -11.89 -5.50 -19.01
CA ASP A 806 -10.47 -5.81 -19.18
C ASP A 806 -9.72 -5.98 -17.84
N TYR A 807 -10.41 -6.54 -16.83
CA TYR A 807 -9.82 -6.74 -15.50
C TYR A 807 -8.63 -7.69 -15.57
N ILE A 808 -7.50 -7.34 -14.93
CA ILE A 808 -6.28 -8.15 -14.98
C ILE A 808 -6.41 -9.33 -14.02
N VAL A 809 -6.26 -10.54 -14.53
CA VAL A 809 -6.44 -11.80 -13.81
C VAL A 809 -5.30 -12.77 -14.14
N PRO A 810 -5.00 -13.75 -13.26
CA PRO A 810 -4.15 -14.87 -13.63
C PRO A 810 -4.66 -15.56 -14.91
N SER A 811 -3.76 -15.83 -15.83
CA SER A 811 -4.07 -16.39 -17.16
C SER A 811 -3.00 -17.36 -17.61
N THR A 812 -3.38 -18.39 -18.37
CA THR A 812 -2.45 -19.28 -19.03
C THR A 812 -2.58 -19.12 -20.54
N SER A 813 -1.46 -18.88 -21.21
CA SER A 813 -1.37 -18.77 -22.66
C SER A 813 -0.35 -19.73 -23.23
N VAL A 814 -0.45 -20.09 -24.52
CA VAL A 814 0.55 -20.93 -25.19
C VAL A 814 1.39 -20.05 -26.09
N ARG A 815 2.71 -20.09 -25.91
CA ARG A 815 3.68 -19.37 -26.73
C ARG A 815 4.73 -20.29 -27.33
N GLU A 816 5.21 -19.98 -28.52
CA GLU A 816 6.29 -20.70 -29.17
C GLU A 816 7.64 -20.04 -28.86
N PHE A 817 8.58 -20.84 -28.37
CA PHE A 817 9.98 -20.41 -28.16
C PHE A 817 10.90 -21.21 -29.04
N THR A 818 11.78 -20.51 -29.76
CA THR A 818 12.76 -21.10 -30.67
C THR A 818 14.17 -20.93 -30.13
N THR A 819 14.89 -22.03 -29.92
CA THR A 819 16.29 -22.04 -29.55
C THR A 819 17.02 -23.22 -30.20
N ASN A 820 18.31 -23.08 -30.52
CA ASN A 820 19.13 -24.10 -31.16
C ASN A 820 18.52 -24.67 -32.45
N GLY A 821 17.62 -23.90 -33.13
CA GLY A 821 16.95 -24.33 -34.35
C GLY A 821 15.69 -25.18 -34.16
N GLU A 822 15.30 -25.47 -32.93
CA GLU A 822 14.09 -26.18 -32.55
C GLU A 822 13.05 -25.21 -31.98
N THR A 823 11.76 -25.50 -32.22
CA THR A 823 10.64 -24.69 -31.71
C THR A 823 9.68 -25.56 -30.92
N PHE A 824 9.38 -25.16 -29.70
CA PHE A 824 8.37 -25.82 -28.87
C PHE A 824 7.36 -24.83 -28.32
N ALA A 825 6.12 -25.29 -28.20
CA ALA A 825 5.04 -24.59 -27.54
C ALA A 825 5.21 -24.73 -26.03
N VAL A 826 5.18 -23.62 -25.33
CA VAL A 826 5.32 -23.53 -23.87
C VAL A 826 4.02 -23.01 -23.29
N SER A 827 3.49 -23.71 -22.29
CA SER A 827 2.34 -23.23 -21.51
C SER A 827 2.81 -22.16 -20.53
N VAL A 828 2.43 -20.92 -20.78
CA VAL A 828 2.91 -19.74 -20.03
C VAL A 828 1.86 -19.33 -19.03
N ASN A 829 2.16 -19.47 -17.75
CA ASN A 829 1.35 -18.98 -16.63
C ASN A 829 1.77 -17.56 -16.29
N GLY A 830 0.80 -16.66 -16.26
CA GLY A 830 1.03 -15.24 -16.00
C GLY A 830 -0.26 -14.53 -15.68
N VAL A 831 -0.37 -13.30 -16.15
CA VAL A 831 -1.59 -12.48 -16.04
C VAL A 831 -2.10 -12.12 -17.44
N GLY A 832 -3.36 -11.84 -17.55
CA GLY A 832 -4.01 -11.41 -18.80
C GLY A 832 -5.28 -10.61 -18.50
N ASN A 833 -5.86 -9.98 -19.53
CA ASN A 833 -7.13 -9.29 -19.38
C ASN A 833 -8.29 -10.29 -19.47
N SER A 834 -9.27 -10.14 -18.60
CA SER A 834 -10.49 -10.96 -18.56
C SER A 834 -11.55 -10.43 -19.49
N ASP A 835 -12.22 -11.31 -20.21
CA ASP A 835 -13.42 -10.98 -21.01
C ASP A 835 -14.69 -10.77 -20.14
N GLU A 836 -14.61 -11.03 -18.83
CA GLU A 836 -15.72 -10.88 -17.90
C GLU A 836 -15.87 -9.42 -17.45
N THR A 837 -17.13 -9.01 -17.22
CA THR A 837 -17.45 -7.65 -16.82
C THR A 837 -17.83 -7.59 -15.34
N GLY A 838 -17.03 -6.86 -14.56
CA GLY A 838 -17.29 -6.56 -13.16
C GLY A 838 -18.21 -5.35 -12.98
N ARG A 839 -18.98 -5.32 -11.88
CA ARG A 839 -19.85 -4.20 -11.56
C ARG A 839 -19.72 -3.84 -10.09
N VAL A 840 -19.56 -2.54 -9.82
CA VAL A 840 -19.56 -1.96 -8.48
C VAL A 840 -20.61 -0.85 -8.41
N ARG A 841 -21.45 -0.88 -7.40
CA ARG A 841 -22.52 0.11 -7.19
C ARG A 841 -22.69 0.42 -5.73
N GLY A 842 -23.11 1.64 -5.43
CA GLY A 842 -23.33 2.01 -4.04
C GLY A 842 -24.04 3.33 -3.83
N VAL A 843 -24.24 3.62 -2.55
CA VAL A 843 -24.81 4.88 -2.09
C VAL A 843 -23.93 5.45 -0.97
N GLU A 844 -23.58 6.71 -1.10
CA GLU A 844 -22.87 7.49 -0.07
C GLU A 844 -23.82 8.53 0.52
N LEU A 845 -23.86 8.60 1.85
CA LEU A 845 -24.59 9.60 2.61
C LEU A 845 -23.58 10.42 3.39
N ALA A 846 -23.64 11.74 3.32
CA ALA A 846 -22.84 12.63 4.14
C ALA A 846 -23.70 13.74 4.75
N TYR A 847 -23.53 13.96 6.05
CA TYR A 847 -24.22 15.00 6.79
C TYR A 847 -23.25 15.73 7.69
N GLN A 848 -23.32 17.06 7.71
CA GLN A 848 -22.60 17.88 8.66
C GLN A 848 -23.45 19.06 9.11
N GLN A 849 -23.29 19.47 10.38
CA GLN A 849 -24.01 20.61 10.94
C GLN A 849 -23.33 21.13 12.21
N THR A 850 -23.35 22.46 12.39
CA THR A 850 -23.13 23.12 13.68
C THR A 850 -24.47 23.54 14.28
N PHE A 851 -24.61 23.45 15.62
CA PHE A 851 -25.87 23.70 16.31
C PHE A 851 -25.93 25.11 16.93
N ASP A 852 -25.56 26.13 16.15
CA ASP A 852 -25.48 27.54 16.60
C ASP A 852 -26.77 28.09 17.18
N GLN A 853 -27.91 27.49 16.83
CA GLN A 853 -29.24 27.90 17.28
C GLN A 853 -29.58 27.40 18.72
N LEU A 854 -28.76 26.46 19.26
CA LEU A 854 -28.96 25.93 20.60
C LEU A 854 -28.49 26.94 21.66
N PRO A 855 -29.12 26.97 22.85
CA PRO A 855 -28.74 27.92 23.90
C PRO A 855 -27.50 27.48 24.69
N GLY A 856 -26.75 28.48 25.17
CA GLY A 856 -25.63 28.26 26.11
C GLY A 856 -24.47 27.44 25.50
N LEU A 857 -23.97 26.44 26.23
CA LEU A 857 -22.82 25.64 25.79
C LEU A 857 -23.15 24.73 24.60
N TRP A 858 -24.41 24.42 24.37
CA TRP A 858 -24.86 23.53 23.30
C TRP A 858 -24.68 24.15 21.89
N ARG A 859 -24.64 25.51 21.80
CA ARG A 859 -24.38 26.21 20.54
C ARG A 859 -23.02 25.93 19.92
N HIS A 860 -22.10 25.39 20.71
CA HIS A 860 -20.74 25.07 20.29
C HIS A 860 -20.58 23.64 19.77
N LEU A 861 -21.64 22.85 19.83
CA LEU A 861 -21.64 21.49 19.30
C LEU A 861 -21.75 21.49 17.79
N GLY A 862 -21.11 20.49 17.17
CA GLY A 862 -21.30 20.12 15.79
C GLY A 862 -21.13 18.64 15.57
N VAL A 863 -21.58 18.18 14.43
CA VAL A 863 -21.50 16.79 14.00
C VAL A 863 -21.13 16.71 12.52
N GLN A 864 -20.31 15.72 12.16
CA GLN A 864 -20.07 15.28 10.81
C GLN A 864 -20.25 13.77 10.79
N ALA A 865 -21.08 13.27 9.87
CA ALA A 865 -21.35 11.85 9.75
C ALA A 865 -21.38 11.45 8.27
N ASN A 866 -20.81 10.30 7.96
CA ASN A 866 -20.99 9.69 6.65
C ASN A 866 -21.25 8.18 6.78
N ALA A 867 -21.96 7.66 5.77
CA ALA A 867 -22.24 6.25 5.64
C ALA A 867 -22.15 5.85 4.17
N THR A 868 -21.47 4.75 3.89
CA THR A 868 -21.36 4.22 2.54
C THR A 868 -21.81 2.78 2.49
N PHE A 869 -22.61 2.46 1.48
CA PHE A 869 -23.11 1.12 1.18
C PHE A 869 -22.68 0.75 -0.23
N ILE A 870 -21.93 -0.35 -0.39
CA ILE A 870 -21.36 -0.78 -1.65
C ILE A 870 -21.66 -2.25 -1.87
N SER A 871 -21.85 -2.64 -3.12
CA SER A 871 -21.88 -4.03 -3.53
C SER A 871 -21.16 -4.23 -4.86
N SER A 872 -20.48 -5.35 -5.02
CA SER A 872 -19.85 -5.79 -6.26
C SER A 872 -20.51 -7.06 -6.80
N SER A 873 -20.37 -7.31 -8.09
CA SER A 873 -20.81 -8.54 -8.76
C SER A 873 -20.08 -8.73 -10.08
N GLY A 874 -19.88 -9.99 -10.50
CA GLY A 874 -19.29 -10.35 -11.79
C GLY A 874 -17.80 -10.00 -11.89
N VAL A 875 -17.12 -9.65 -10.82
CA VAL A 875 -15.68 -9.47 -10.85
C VAL A 875 -15.03 -10.85 -10.79
N PRO A 876 -14.17 -11.20 -11.74
CA PRO A 876 -13.52 -12.51 -11.73
C PRO A 876 -12.52 -12.59 -10.56
N ASN A 877 -12.84 -13.42 -9.57
CA ASN A 877 -11.94 -13.80 -8.49
C ASN A 877 -11.19 -15.08 -8.91
N ILE A 878 -10.24 -14.98 -9.81
CA ILE A 878 -9.52 -16.13 -10.39
C ILE A 878 -8.16 -16.31 -9.68
N GLY A 879 -8.09 -16.15 -8.38
CA GLY A 879 -6.86 -16.43 -7.62
C GLY A 879 -6.65 -17.91 -7.27
N ALA A 880 -7.66 -18.75 -7.47
CA ALA A 880 -7.74 -20.07 -6.90
C ALA A 880 -7.13 -21.21 -7.76
N ASN A 881 -6.82 -20.99 -9.03
CA ASN A 881 -6.38 -22.04 -9.94
C ASN A 881 -4.87 -22.15 -10.13
N ASN A 882 -4.06 -21.66 -9.20
CA ASN A 882 -2.61 -21.84 -9.29
C ASN A 882 -2.23 -23.25 -8.89
N THR A 883 -1.74 -24.00 -9.84
CA THR A 883 -0.93 -25.21 -9.57
C THR A 883 0.42 -24.77 -9.01
N SER A 884 0.84 -25.40 -7.91
CA SER A 884 2.21 -25.24 -7.42
C SER A 884 3.22 -25.77 -8.45
N ALA A 885 4.49 -25.41 -8.27
CA ALA A 885 5.57 -25.82 -9.18
C ALA A 885 5.70 -27.35 -9.31
N ASP A 886 5.16 -28.13 -8.37
CA ASP A 886 5.12 -29.61 -8.39
C ASP A 886 3.86 -30.18 -9.05
N GLY A 887 3.00 -29.35 -9.64
CA GLY A 887 1.77 -29.77 -10.35
C GLY A 887 0.60 -30.08 -9.42
N THR A 888 0.74 -29.95 -8.11
CA THR A 888 -0.39 -30.10 -7.20
C THR A 888 -1.27 -28.86 -7.25
N SER A 889 -2.59 -29.02 -7.41
CA SER A 889 -3.54 -27.91 -7.27
C SER A 889 -3.59 -27.52 -5.80
N THR A 890 -3.05 -26.36 -5.47
CA THR A 890 -3.11 -25.78 -4.12
C THR A 890 -4.33 -24.87 -3.93
N ALA A 891 -5.22 -24.84 -4.90
CA ALA A 891 -6.46 -24.05 -4.82
C ALA A 891 -7.45 -24.72 -3.85
N PRO A 892 -8.18 -23.94 -3.05
CA PRO A 892 -9.37 -24.44 -2.39
C PRO A 892 -10.31 -25.00 -3.46
N ASN A 893 -10.78 -26.23 -3.27
CA ASN A 893 -11.60 -26.95 -4.24
C ASN A 893 -13.05 -26.42 -4.25
N PHE A 894 -13.25 -25.10 -4.24
CA PHE A 894 -14.55 -24.47 -4.29
C PHE A 894 -14.53 -23.17 -5.09
N ASP A 895 -15.70 -22.77 -5.56
CA ASP A 895 -15.88 -21.55 -6.34
C ASP A 895 -15.73 -20.28 -5.49
N VAL A 896 -14.63 -19.55 -5.67
CA VAL A 896 -14.34 -18.27 -5.01
C VAL A 896 -14.99 -17.06 -5.70
N SER A 897 -15.70 -17.26 -6.83
CA SER A 897 -16.39 -16.17 -7.55
C SER A 897 -17.49 -15.50 -6.73
N GLN A 898 -17.98 -16.19 -5.70
CA GLN A 898 -18.99 -15.66 -4.76
C GLN A 898 -18.40 -14.73 -3.71
N LEU A 899 -17.09 -14.70 -3.53
CA LEU A 899 -16.42 -13.75 -2.66
C LEU A 899 -16.43 -12.37 -3.32
N GLY A 900 -16.69 -11.34 -2.53
CA GLY A 900 -16.68 -9.96 -3.02
C GLY A 900 -15.29 -9.52 -3.52
N LEU A 901 -15.24 -8.37 -4.16
CA LEU A 901 -13.99 -7.76 -4.60
C LEU A 901 -13.07 -7.56 -3.39
N PRO A 902 -11.77 -8.00 -3.44
CA PRO A 902 -10.84 -7.79 -2.33
C PRO A 902 -10.74 -6.32 -1.93
N GLY A 903 -10.75 -6.06 -0.63
CA GLY A 903 -10.73 -4.72 -0.06
C GLY A 903 -12.10 -4.00 -0.03
N LEU A 904 -13.16 -4.53 -0.67
CA LEU A 904 -14.48 -3.93 -0.68
C LEU A 904 -15.28 -4.36 0.55
N SER A 905 -15.65 -3.38 1.40
CA SER A 905 -16.57 -3.56 2.51
C SER A 905 -17.96 -3.09 2.12
N ASP A 906 -18.97 -3.88 2.44
CA ASP A 906 -20.38 -3.56 2.13
C ASP A 906 -20.85 -2.28 2.83
N ARG A 907 -20.29 -1.98 4.00
CA ARG A 907 -20.73 -0.87 4.86
C ARG A 907 -19.54 -0.22 5.57
N THR A 908 -19.48 1.11 5.48
CA THR A 908 -18.55 1.92 6.26
C THR A 908 -19.31 3.09 6.88
N TYR A 909 -18.98 3.44 8.13
CA TYR A 909 -19.58 4.56 8.86
C TYR A 909 -18.47 5.39 9.51
N ASN A 910 -18.61 6.71 9.39
CA ASN A 910 -17.79 7.67 10.13
C ASN A 910 -18.69 8.63 10.86
N LEU A 911 -18.40 8.85 12.13
CA LEU A 911 -19.10 9.82 12.99
C LEU A 911 -18.08 10.66 13.74
N VAL A 912 -18.07 11.94 13.48
CA VAL A 912 -17.26 12.93 14.23
C VAL A 912 -18.22 13.86 14.97
N THR A 913 -18.03 13.95 16.27
CA THR A 913 -18.70 14.95 17.10
C THR A 913 -17.67 15.92 17.64
N PHE A 914 -17.98 17.19 17.64
CA PHE A 914 -17.06 18.22 18.13
C PHE A 914 -17.78 19.29 18.95
N TRP A 915 -17.02 19.90 19.85
CA TRP A 915 -17.41 21.07 20.61
C TRP A 915 -16.34 22.13 20.50
N GLU A 916 -16.69 23.33 20.04
CA GLU A 916 -15.70 24.36 19.73
C GLU A 916 -16.20 25.77 20.10
N ASN A 917 -15.36 26.49 20.86
CA ASN A 917 -15.48 27.91 21.10
C ASN A 917 -14.12 28.59 20.82
N ASP A 918 -14.01 29.89 21.06
CA ASP A 918 -12.81 30.70 20.80
C ASP A 918 -11.56 30.21 21.54
N THR A 919 -11.71 29.40 22.61
CA THR A 919 -10.62 29.00 23.51
C THR A 919 -10.35 27.50 23.50
N VAL A 920 -11.40 26.69 23.38
CA VAL A 920 -11.32 25.22 23.48
C VAL A 920 -11.97 24.59 22.27
N SER A 921 -11.31 23.61 21.68
CA SER A 921 -11.83 22.69 20.68
C SER A 921 -11.69 21.27 21.17
N ALA A 922 -12.75 20.46 21.14
CA ALA A 922 -12.74 19.05 21.49
C ALA A 922 -13.44 18.22 20.44
N ARG A 923 -12.94 17.04 20.13
CA ARG A 923 -13.40 16.14 19.09
C ARG A 923 -13.41 14.69 19.53
N LEU A 924 -14.39 13.93 19.03
CA LEU A 924 -14.42 12.46 19.07
C LEU A 924 -14.78 11.98 17.67
N ALA A 925 -13.98 11.06 17.14
CA ALA A 925 -14.17 10.47 15.84
C ALA A 925 -14.30 8.95 15.97
N TYR A 926 -15.40 8.40 15.49
CA TYR A 926 -15.67 6.95 15.44
C TYR A 926 -15.74 6.50 13.99
N ASN A 927 -14.98 5.49 13.66
CA ASN A 927 -14.97 4.82 12.36
C ASN A 927 -15.41 3.37 12.53
N TYR A 928 -16.26 2.88 11.63
CA TYR A 928 -16.65 1.48 11.53
C TYR A 928 -16.55 1.01 10.09
N ARG A 929 -16.04 -0.20 9.92
CA ARG A 929 -15.95 -0.90 8.65
C ARG A 929 -16.47 -2.33 8.80
N SER A 930 -17.42 -2.76 7.94
CA SER A 930 -17.89 -4.16 7.93
C SER A 930 -16.81 -5.11 7.42
N ASP A 931 -17.00 -6.38 7.63
CA ASP A 931 -16.20 -7.46 7.05
C ASP A 931 -16.06 -7.35 5.54
N PHE A 932 -14.94 -7.87 5.02
CA PHE A 932 -14.63 -7.87 3.58
C PHE A 932 -13.62 -8.97 3.24
N THR A 933 -13.61 -9.40 1.99
CA THR A 933 -12.56 -10.28 1.47
C THR A 933 -11.22 -9.54 1.46
N LEU A 934 -10.25 -9.99 2.26
CA LEU A 934 -8.89 -9.45 2.26
C LEU A 934 -8.15 -9.95 1.04
N THR A 935 -8.11 -11.25 0.85
CA THR A 935 -7.55 -11.92 -0.32
C THR A 935 -8.37 -13.15 -0.69
N VAL A 936 -8.43 -13.48 -1.96
CA VAL A 936 -9.08 -14.70 -2.45
C VAL A 936 -8.19 -15.95 -2.27
N ARG A 937 -6.93 -15.74 -1.91
CA ARG A 937 -5.95 -16.79 -1.66
C ARG A 937 -4.91 -16.30 -0.65
N ASP A 938 -4.76 -17.04 0.46
CA ASP A 938 -3.65 -16.83 1.41
C ASP A 938 -2.32 -17.16 0.73
N VAL A 939 -1.24 -16.48 1.13
CA VAL A 939 0.13 -16.78 0.68
C VAL A 939 0.71 -18.02 1.33
N ILE A 940 0.09 -18.48 2.44
CA ILE A 940 0.50 -19.65 3.23
C ILE A 940 -0.48 -20.80 3.00
N PHE A 941 0.04 -22.02 2.98
CA PHE A 941 -0.77 -23.24 2.94
C PHE A 941 -1.85 -23.24 4.05
N PRO A 942 -3.07 -23.67 3.80
CA PRO A 942 -3.62 -24.32 2.60
C PRO A 942 -4.18 -23.34 1.54
N PHE A 943 -3.72 -22.11 1.49
CA PHE A 943 -4.04 -21.10 0.46
C PHE A 943 -5.52 -20.72 0.38
N THR A 944 -6.23 -20.80 1.50
CA THR A 944 -7.65 -20.48 1.58
C THR A 944 -7.90 -18.98 1.40
N PRO A 945 -9.11 -18.58 0.95
CA PRO A 945 -9.50 -17.19 0.98
C PRO A 945 -9.56 -16.66 2.42
N ILE A 946 -9.20 -15.38 2.59
CA ILE A 946 -9.19 -14.71 3.89
C ILE A 946 -10.20 -13.56 3.91
N VAL A 947 -11.03 -13.55 4.94
CA VAL A 947 -11.97 -12.49 5.24
C VAL A 947 -11.43 -11.69 6.43
N HIS A 948 -11.36 -10.37 6.27
CA HIS A 948 -11.13 -9.44 7.37
C HIS A 948 -12.44 -9.20 8.11
N ALA A 949 -12.47 -9.41 9.41
CA ALA A 949 -13.65 -9.15 10.24
C ALA A 949 -13.96 -7.66 10.34
N SER A 950 -15.17 -7.32 10.77
CA SER A 950 -15.55 -5.92 10.99
C SER A 950 -14.67 -5.27 12.06
N THR A 951 -14.36 -3.98 11.86
CA THR A 951 -13.53 -3.20 12.78
C THR A 951 -14.19 -1.89 13.18
N SER A 952 -13.82 -1.41 14.36
CA SER A 952 -14.22 -0.10 14.87
C SER A 952 -13.03 0.62 15.52
N GLN A 953 -12.92 1.92 15.31
CA GLN A 953 -11.88 2.75 15.91
C GLN A 953 -12.49 4.00 16.50
N LEU A 954 -12.05 4.37 17.70
CA LEU A 954 -12.41 5.63 18.36
C LEU A 954 -11.14 6.44 18.61
N ASP A 955 -11.14 7.67 18.11
CA ASP A 955 -10.08 8.66 18.31
C ASP A 955 -10.64 9.91 18.95
N GLY A 956 -9.79 10.67 19.64
CA GLY A 956 -10.25 11.89 20.29
C GLY A 956 -9.14 12.94 20.39
N SER A 957 -9.55 14.22 20.44
CA SER A 957 -8.64 15.34 20.67
C SER A 957 -9.28 16.45 21.49
N ILE A 958 -8.44 17.21 22.17
CA ILE A 958 -8.80 18.44 22.86
C ILE A 958 -7.66 19.44 22.71
N PHE A 959 -7.99 20.66 22.29
CA PHE A 959 -7.06 21.77 22.14
C PHE A 959 -7.48 22.96 22.98
N TYR A 960 -6.52 23.68 23.54
CA TYR A 960 -6.71 24.88 24.33
C TYR A 960 -5.81 26.01 23.82
N LYS A 961 -6.41 27.13 23.42
CA LYS A 961 -5.71 28.33 22.99
C LYS A 961 -5.32 29.17 24.20
N PHE A 962 -4.03 29.27 24.45
CA PHE A 962 -3.48 30.14 25.50
C PHE A 962 -3.47 31.59 25.07
N THR A 963 -3.11 31.84 23.82
CA THR A 963 -3.12 33.12 23.14
C THR A 963 -3.56 32.91 21.69
N ASP A 964 -3.75 34.00 20.93
CA ASP A 964 -4.05 33.90 19.51
C ASP A 964 -2.93 33.23 18.70
N GLN A 965 -1.71 33.19 19.25
CA GLN A 965 -0.53 32.59 18.62
C GLN A 965 -0.17 31.20 19.12
N LEU A 966 -0.63 30.78 20.32
CA LEU A 966 -0.18 29.53 20.95
C LEU A 966 -1.35 28.65 21.37
N GLU A 967 -1.30 27.39 20.98
CA GLU A 967 -2.29 26.37 21.28
C GLU A 967 -1.62 25.10 21.83
N LEU A 968 -2.23 24.51 22.85
CA LEU A 968 -1.83 23.21 23.43
C LEU A 968 -2.91 22.17 23.15
N GLY A 969 -2.51 20.97 22.70
CA GLY A 969 -3.42 19.85 22.39
C GLY A 969 -3.07 18.58 23.13
N LEU A 970 -4.10 17.77 23.36
CA LEU A 970 -3.99 16.37 23.75
C LEU A 970 -4.78 15.56 22.74
N GLN A 971 -4.21 14.42 22.30
CA GLN A 971 -4.86 13.51 21.38
C GLN A 971 -4.74 12.07 21.88
N GLY A 972 -5.71 11.23 21.46
CA GLY A 972 -5.70 9.79 21.71
C GLY A 972 -6.22 9.04 20.50
N VAL A 973 -5.54 7.96 20.13
CA VAL A 973 -5.87 7.06 18.99
C VAL A 973 -6.13 5.67 19.50
N ASN A 974 -7.02 4.96 18.83
CA ASN A 974 -7.39 3.57 19.16
C ASN A 974 -7.85 3.42 20.62
N LEU A 975 -8.69 4.34 21.08
CA LEU A 975 -9.15 4.39 22.47
C LEU A 975 -10.01 3.17 22.89
N LEU A 976 -10.55 2.42 21.90
CA LEU A 976 -11.28 1.18 22.13
C LEU A 976 -10.39 -0.04 22.27
N ASP A 977 -9.09 0.07 21.96
CA ASP A 977 -8.15 -1.05 22.00
C ASP A 977 -8.59 -2.22 21.11
N GLU A 978 -8.96 -1.91 19.89
CA GLU A 978 -9.56 -2.85 18.91
C GLU A 978 -8.62 -4.01 18.59
N VAL A 979 -9.19 -5.21 18.52
CA VAL A 979 -8.52 -6.41 17.98
C VAL A 979 -8.87 -6.55 16.51
N ILE A 980 -7.87 -6.60 15.66
CA ILE A 980 -8.03 -6.83 14.23
C ILE A 980 -8.04 -8.34 13.99
N GLU A 981 -9.14 -8.87 13.48
CA GLU A 981 -9.35 -10.30 13.25
C GLU A 981 -9.42 -10.61 11.76
N THR A 982 -8.83 -11.73 11.36
CA THR A 982 -9.08 -12.34 10.04
C THR A 982 -9.56 -13.78 10.20
N ARG A 983 -10.26 -14.26 9.17
CA ARG A 983 -10.84 -15.61 9.13
C ARG A 983 -10.54 -16.28 7.81
N ALA A 984 -10.16 -17.55 7.86
CA ALA A 984 -10.00 -18.40 6.68
C ALA A 984 -11.35 -18.97 6.26
N VAL A 985 -11.64 -18.96 4.95
CA VAL A 985 -12.83 -19.63 4.38
C VAL A 985 -12.45 -21.04 3.97
N LEU A 986 -13.04 -22.03 4.60
CA LEU A 986 -12.60 -23.43 4.53
C LEU A 986 -13.29 -24.26 3.46
N ASP A 987 -14.51 -23.90 3.08
CA ASP A 987 -15.33 -24.70 2.15
C ASP A 987 -16.28 -23.84 1.31
N ALA A 988 -16.92 -24.48 0.33
CA ALA A 988 -17.91 -23.85 -0.55
C ALA A 988 -19.19 -23.36 0.15
N ASN A 989 -19.44 -23.79 1.41
CA ASN A 989 -20.57 -23.29 2.19
C ASN A 989 -20.25 -21.97 2.87
N GLY A 990 -19.01 -21.50 2.78
CA GLY A 990 -18.52 -20.30 3.44
C GLY A 990 -18.22 -20.51 4.93
N THR A 991 -17.86 -21.72 5.33
CA THR A 991 -17.42 -22.01 6.71
C THR A 991 -16.17 -21.21 7.01
N GLN A 992 -16.21 -20.37 8.04
CA GLN A 992 -15.10 -19.50 8.43
C GLN A 992 -14.47 -19.99 9.74
N ALA A 993 -13.15 -20.01 9.77
CA ALA A 993 -12.36 -20.33 10.96
C ALA A 993 -11.41 -19.19 11.34
N PRO A 994 -11.07 -18.99 12.61
CA PRO A 994 -10.11 -18.02 13.08
C PRO A 994 -8.77 -18.15 12.34
N ARG A 995 -8.18 -17.02 11.85
CA ARG A 995 -6.89 -17.05 11.15
C ARG A 995 -5.84 -16.18 11.84
N SER A 996 -6.09 -14.89 12.07
CA SER A 996 -5.15 -14.00 12.77
C SER A 996 -5.87 -12.97 13.62
N PHE A 997 -5.22 -12.58 14.73
CA PHE A 997 -5.73 -11.62 15.71
C PHE A 997 -4.60 -10.68 16.09
N PHE A 998 -4.75 -9.39 15.77
CA PHE A 998 -3.73 -8.39 16.07
C PHE A 998 -4.25 -7.34 17.04
N ARG A 999 -3.41 -6.99 18.01
CA ARG A 999 -3.61 -5.88 18.92
C ARG A 999 -2.40 -4.96 18.87
N ASN A 1000 -2.64 -3.64 18.80
CA ASN A 1000 -1.60 -2.63 18.69
C ASN A 1000 -1.71 -1.55 19.79
N ASP A 1001 -0.83 -0.56 19.73
CA ASP A 1001 -0.81 0.55 20.68
C ASP A 1001 -2.09 1.37 20.68
N ARG A 1002 -2.53 1.81 21.86
CA ARG A 1002 -3.21 3.08 22.02
C ARG A 1002 -2.15 4.17 22.05
N ARG A 1003 -2.38 5.24 21.32
CA ARG A 1003 -1.40 6.33 21.21
C ARG A 1003 -1.95 7.58 21.85
N TYR A 1004 -1.10 8.27 22.62
CA TYR A 1004 -1.44 9.53 23.28
C TYR A 1004 -0.43 10.58 22.89
N ALA A 1005 -0.87 11.79 22.50
CA ALA A 1005 -0.01 12.86 22.05
C ALA A 1005 -0.21 14.15 22.83
N LEU A 1006 0.88 14.81 23.16
CA LEU A 1006 0.91 16.18 23.64
C LEU A 1006 1.46 17.07 22.51
N ILE A 1007 0.70 18.12 22.15
CA ILE A 1007 0.95 18.96 20.98
C ILE A 1007 1.07 20.42 21.42
N LEU A 1008 2.06 21.11 20.88
CA LEU A 1008 2.19 22.55 20.99
C LEU A 1008 2.29 23.15 19.60
N ARG A 1009 1.41 24.09 19.28
CA ARG A 1009 1.40 24.85 18.02
C ARG A 1009 1.61 26.32 18.25
N GLY A 1010 2.30 26.95 17.30
CA GLY A 1010 2.52 28.37 17.33
C GLY A 1010 2.52 29.01 15.96
N ARG A 1011 2.10 30.29 15.89
CA ARG A 1011 2.05 31.07 14.67
C ARG A 1011 2.40 32.53 14.95
N TRP A 1012 3.26 33.12 14.13
CA TRP A 1012 3.70 34.52 14.13
C TRP A 1012 3.75 35.11 12.74
#